data_63e23cd170b3d89ea26a87491983ca18
#
_entry.id   63e23cd170b3d89ea26a87491983ca18
#
_cell.length_a   1.000
_cell.length_b   1.000
_cell.length_c   1.000
_cell.angle_alpha   90.00
_cell.angle_beta   90.00
_cell.angle_gamma   90.00
#
_symmetry.space_group_name_H-M   'P 1'
#
loop_
_entity.id
_entity.type
_entity.pdbx_description
1 polymer ?
#
loop_
_entity_poly.entity_id
_entity_poly.type
_entity_poly.pdbx_seq_one_letter_code
_entity_poly.pdbx_strand_id
1 'polypeptide(L)'
;MEEKKKEIRISVRNLVEFILRSGDLDNSSGGFGERDAMQAGTRVHQQIQKKRGADYRAEVPLVHEKEYEHFILRVEGRADGMYEDGTTTVIEEIKGTYRDLETMEEPVPVHLAQAKCYAYIYGLQNRKEEVGVLMTYTLLSSEEEGLLRPLTKEEVKPEHSNWRIRHFLQTYKLPELEQWFGELLDAWFIWAEFQYQWQKARDASMQHLEFPFPYRKGQRELVSGVYRTILRKKELFVQAPTGIGKTMSTVFPAIRAIGEGCGDRLFYLTAKTITRTVAEEAVSILKEKGLQFKAITLTAKEKMCILDEPECDPIHCPRAKGHFDRINAAVYEMLTECDSYTREEVLRQAEKWNVCPHEFQFDVASWVDGVICDYNYAFDPTSKLKRFFAEGTKGDYIFLIDEAHNLVERGRDMFSATLVKEEILKVRQLLRPYAPGKKLEKALNRCNHQMLVYKRECDSCTELESVSTFLMMVNQLLEELASWLEAHKTSEIRKQVLEFYFNLRNFSEIYNLVDENYLIYTSYLDNGDFALRLFCVNPAENLQQCINQGRSAVFFSATLLPVQYYKKMFSTNTDDYAIYVESPFDPAKRCLAIGSEVSTKYQRRNRAEFEKIAAYLNEMIQSRKGNYMAFFPSYRLMQDVYAVYEELYADENVTCLIQESAMREQEREAFLEAFAKDNEKTLVGFCIMGGIFSEGIDLDGEKLIGAAVVGAGIPQVGPERELLKQYFDRSGENGFDYAYRYPGMNKVLQAAGRVIRTTEDTGVILLLDERFRNREYRELFPREWEDCRIVQRSSLPEVIHSFWERVDCESGSKAGQQEMKSRCSAERYV
;
A
#
# COMPACT_ATOMS: atom_id res chain seq x y z
N MET A 1 -40.72 -23.30 -1.68
CA MET A 1 -40.02 -22.33 -2.55
C MET A 1 -38.72 -22.98 -2.90
N GLU A 2 -38.50 -23.31 -4.18
CA GLU A 2 -37.18 -23.76 -4.62
C GLU A 2 -36.16 -22.65 -4.33
N GLU A 3 -35.15 -22.98 -3.61
CA GLU A 3 -34.04 -22.08 -3.31
C GLU A 3 -33.37 -21.73 -4.64
N LYS A 4 -33.38 -20.46 -5.03
CA LYS A 4 -32.79 -20.01 -6.31
C LYS A 4 -31.30 -20.33 -6.26
N LYS A 5 -30.81 -21.22 -7.14
CA LYS A 5 -29.39 -21.57 -7.20
C LYS A 5 -28.53 -20.32 -7.32
N LYS A 6 -27.39 -20.30 -6.64
CA LYS A 6 -26.43 -19.19 -6.71
C LYS A 6 -25.81 -19.14 -8.09
N GLU A 7 -25.63 -17.94 -8.63
CA GLU A 7 -24.98 -17.71 -9.92
C GLU A 7 -23.49 -17.40 -9.69
N ILE A 8 -22.62 -18.14 -10.35
CA ILE A 8 -21.16 -17.89 -10.40
C ILE A 8 -20.85 -17.40 -11.81
N ARG A 9 -20.29 -16.19 -11.91
CA ARG A 9 -19.97 -15.53 -13.18
C ARG A 9 -18.47 -15.55 -13.44
N ILE A 10 -18.12 -15.80 -14.69
CA ILE A 10 -16.74 -15.65 -15.18
C ILE A 10 -16.77 -15.12 -16.61
N SER A 11 -15.85 -14.21 -16.93
CA SER A 11 -15.65 -13.79 -18.32
C SER A 11 -14.92 -14.87 -19.11
N VAL A 12 -15.21 -14.99 -20.41
CA VAL A 12 -14.47 -15.88 -21.31
C VAL A 12 -12.96 -15.62 -21.22
N ARG A 13 -12.56 -14.37 -21.20
CA ARG A 13 -11.16 -13.97 -21.08
C ARG A 13 -10.51 -14.52 -19.79
N ASN A 14 -11.12 -14.27 -18.64
CA ASN A 14 -10.58 -14.72 -17.35
C ASN A 14 -10.53 -16.25 -17.25
N LEU A 15 -11.55 -16.94 -17.82
CA LEU A 15 -11.59 -18.40 -17.87
C LEU A 15 -10.40 -18.98 -18.62
N VAL A 16 -10.17 -18.51 -19.86
CA VAL A 16 -9.08 -19.04 -20.70
C VAL A 16 -7.71 -18.62 -20.20
N GLU A 17 -7.53 -17.38 -19.76
CA GLU A 17 -6.27 -16.88 -19.21
C GLU A 17 -5.90 -17.62 -17.93
N PHE A 18 -6.87 -18.01 -17.10
CA PHE A 18 -6.60 -18.76 -15.86
C PHE A 18 -6.31 -20.23 -16.10
N ILE A 19 -7.15 -20.92 -16.87
CA ILE A 19 -7.03 -22.38 -17.06
C ILE A 19 -5.89 -22.75 -18.01
N LEU A 20 -5.68 -21.96 -19.07
CA LEU A 20 -4.74 -22.29 -20.14
C LEU A 20 -3.41 -21.55 -20.04
N ARG A 21 -3.15 -20.84 -18.95
CA ARG A 21 -1.85 -20.21 -18.73
C ARG A 21 -0.77 -21.29 -18.62
N SER A 22 0.34 -21.08 -19.30
CA SER A 22 1.46 -22.02 -19.34
C SER A 22 2.77 -21.31 -19.62
N GLY A 23 3.90 -22.00 -19.39
CA GLY A 23 5.24 -21.52 -19.69
C GLY A 23 5.92 -20.73 -18.56
N ASP A 24 6.84 -19.89 -18.95
CA ASP A 24 7.79 -19.23 -18.05
C ASP A 24 7.27 -17.87 -17.55
N LEU A 25 7.68 -17.50 -16.34
CA LEU A 25 7.60 -16.13 -15.86
C LEU A 25 8.77 -15.33 -16.42
N ASP A 26 8.49 -14.33 -17.23
CA ASP A 26 9.50 -13.46 -17.82
C ASP A 26 9.09 -11.99 -17.71
N ASN A 27 9.67 -11.30 -16.74
CA ASN A 27 9.49 -9.86 -16.52
C ASN A 27 10.66 -9.05 -17.12
N SER A 28 11.53 -9.68 -17.88
CA SER A 28 12.70 -9.01 -18.50
C SER A 28 12.29 -7.95 -19.53
N SER A 29 11.14 -8.11 -20.16
CA SER A 29 10.59 -7.12 -21.10
C SER A 29 10.03 -5.85 -20.42
N GLY A 30 9.99 -5.79 -19.08
CA GLY A 30 9.60 -4.60 -18.34
C GLY A 30 8.17 -4.13 -18.55
N GLY A 31 7.29 -4.95 -19.14
CA GLY A 31 5.89 -4.57 -19.42
C GLY A 31 5.82 -3.30 -20.28
N PHE A 32 6.70 -3.17 -21.29
CA PHE A 32 6.74 -2.02 -22.17
C PHE A 32 5.36 -1.75 -22.78
N GLY A 33 4.80 -0.59 -22.48
CA GLY A 33 3.61 -0.08 -23.16
C GLY A 33 2.28 -0.76 -22.85
N GLU A 34 2.09 -1.47 -21.72
CA GLU A 34 0.78 -2.10 -21.40
C GLU A 34 -0.40 -1.11 -21.49
N ARG A 35 -0.24 0.10 -20.98
CA ARG A 35 -1.31 1.13 -21.03
C ARG A 35 -1.44 1.71 -22.44
N ASP A 36 -0.30 1.99 -23.09
CA ASP A 36 -0.26 2.47 -24.47
C ASP A 36 -0.72 1.38 -25.42
N ALA A 37 -0.35 0.11 -25.16
CA ALA A 37 -0.84 -1.06 -25.87
C ALA A 37 -2.36 -1.22 -25.74
N MET A 38 -2.93 -0.98 -24.58
CA MET A 38 -4.37 -1.08 -24.36
C MET A 38 -5.12 0.03 -25.11
N GLN A 39 -4.64 1.27 -25.07
CA GLN A 39 -5.24 2.37 -25.81
C GLN A 39 -5.01 2.24 -27.33
N ALA A 40 -3.80 1.89 -27.74
CA ALA A 40 -3.48 1.61 -29.14
C ALA A 40 -4.29 0.41 -29.65
N GLY A 41 -4.41 -0.66 -28.86
CA GLY A 41 -5.24 -1.82 -29.13
C GLY A 41 -6.71 -1.41 -29.39
N THR A 42 -7.31 -0.63 -28.49
CA THR A 42 -8.69 -0.13 -28.66
C THR A 42 -8.87 0.69 -29.93
N ARG A 43 -7.92 1.58 -30.25
CA ARG A 43 -7.97 2.36 -31.50
C ARG A 43 -7.90 1.48 -32.73
N VAL A 44 -7.04 0.47 -32.69
CA VAL A 44 -6.87 -0.46 -33.81
C VAL A 44 -8.09 -1.35 -33.99
N HIS A 45 -8.68 -1.89 -32.90
CA HIS A 45 -9.95 -2.62 -32.94
C HIS A 45 -11.02 -1.79 -33.68
N GLN A 46 -11.21 -0.55 -33.23
CA GLN A 46 -12.18 0.36 -33.87
C GLN A 46 -11.87 0.65 -35.34
N GLN A 47 -10.61 0.74 -35.73
CA GLN A 47 -10.20 0.95 -37.12
C GLN A 47 -10.54 -0.26 -37.99
N ILE A 48 -10.26 -1.49 -37.51
CA ILE A 48 -10.56 -2.72 -38.20
C ILE A 48 -12.07 -2.89 -38.34
N GLN A 49 -12.83 -2.80 -37.24
CA GLN A 49 -14.29 -2.92 -37.20
C GLN A 49 -14.98 -1.95 -38.18
N LYS A 50 -14.55 -0.67 -38.20
CA LYS A 50 -15.11 0.36 -39.12
C LYS A 50 -14.86 0.08 -40.61
N LYS A 51 -13.87 -0.73 -40.96
CA LYS A 51 -13.45 -1.00 -42.33
C LYS A 51 -13.94 -2.35 -42.87
N ARG A 52 -14.44 -3.20 -41.98
CA ARG A 52 -15.16 -4.40 -42.36
C ARG A 52 -16.46 -4.03 -43.14
N GLY A 53 -17.01 -4.96 -43.89
CA GLY A 53 -18.22 -4.78 -44.68
C GLY A 53 -19.49 -4.44 -43.90
N ALA A 54 -20.59 -4.22 -44.61
CA ALA A 54 -21.90 -3.89 -44.01
C ALA A 54 -22.48 -5.06 -43.18
N ASP A 55 -22.09 -6.29 -43.48
CA ASP A 55 -22.54 -7.50 -42.80
C ASP A 55 -21.74 -7.82 -41.51
N TYR A 56 -20.73 -7.00 -41.19
CA TYR A 56 -19.91 -7.13 -39.98
C TYR A 56 -20.65 -6.59 -38.76
N ARG A 57 -20.80 -7.42 -37.73
CA ARG A 57 -21.35 -7.04 -36.43
C ARG A 57 -20.24 -6.96 -35.42
N ALA A 58 -19.95 -5.75 -34.92
CA ALA A 58 -18.95 -5.52 -33.91
C ALA A 58 -19.50 -5.74 -32.50
N GLU A 59 -18.63 -6.11 -31.55
CA GLU A 59 -18.91 -6.15 -30.11
C GLU A 59 -20.14 -7.04 -29.75
N VAL A 60 -20.13 -8.28 -30.21
CA VAL A 60 -21.26 -9.20 -30.04
C VAL A 60 -21.29 -9.83 -28.67
N PRO A 61 -22.28 -9.52 -27.79
CA PRO A 61 -22.36 -10.14 -26.48
C PRO A 61 -22.78 -11.59 -26.57
N LEU A 62 -22.08 -12.46 -25.88
CA LEU A 62 -22.30 -13.92 -25.84
C LEU A 62 -22.30 -14.41 -24.39
N VAL A 63 -23.25 -15.28 -24.06
CA VAL A 63 -23.46 -15.83 -22.74
C VAL A 63 -23.74 -17.31 -22.83
N HIS A 64 -23.10 -18.09 -22.00
CA HIS A 64 -23.41 -19.52 -21.83
C HIS A 64 -23.67 -19.80 -20.34
N GLU A 65 -24.76 -20.52 -20.06
CA GLU A 65 -25.12 -20.95 -18.72
C GLU A 65 -25.09 -22.47 -18.64
N LYS A 66 -24.38 -23.01 -17.66
CA LYS A 66 -24.35 -24.44 -17.36
C LYS A 66 -24.83 -24.62 -15.92
N GLU A 67 -25.91 -25.38 -15.78
CA GLU A 67 -26.46 -25.69 -14.46
C GLU A 67 -25.73 -26.86 -13.85
N TYR A 68 -25.29 -26.68 -12.61
CA TYR A 68 -24.70 -27.71 -11.74
C TYR A 68 -25.63 -28.00 -10.55
N GLU A 69 -25.28 -28.97 -9.73
CA GLU A 69 -26.10 -29.38 -8.59
C GLU A 69 -26.39 -28.20 -7.64
N HIS A 70 -25.36 -27.41 -7.33
CA HIS A 70 -25.41 -26.38 -6.30
C HIS A 70 -25.49 -24.94 -6.85
N PHE A 71 -25.06 -24.71 -8.09
CA PHE A 71 -24.99 -23.36 -8.66
C PHE A 71 -25.21 -23.37 -10.17
N ILE A 72 -25.40 -22.18 -10.74
CA ILE A 72 -25.40 -21.95 -12.17
C ILE A 72 -24.10 -21.25 -12.53
N LEU A 73 -23.29 -21.85 -13.39
CA LEU A 73 -22.09 -21.22 -13.94
C LEU A 73 -22.48 -20.42 -15.19
N ARG A 74 -22.23 -19.11 -15.13
CA ARG A 74 -22.44 -18.18 -16.23
C ARG A 74 -21.11 -17.72 -16.81
N VAL A 75 -20.83 -18.14 -18.04
CA VAL A 75 -19.66 -17.72 -18.82
C VAL A 75 -20.11 -16.65 -19.79
N GLU A 76 -19.56 -15.47 -19.71
CA GLU A 76 -20.00 -14.33 -20.53
C GLU A 76 -18.81 -13.58 -21.13
N GLY A 77 -19.03 -12.96 -22.29
CA GLY A 77 -18.03 -12.16 -22.94
C GLY A 77 -18.58 -11.45 -24.17
N ARG A 78 -17.69 -10.80 -24.88
CA ARG A 78 -18.04 -10.04 -26.08
C ARG A 78 -17.01 -10.34 -27.15
N ALA A 79 -17.45 -10.95 -28.27
CA ALA A 79 -16.59 -11.17 -29.42
C ALA A 79 -16.33 -9.83 -30.13
N ASP A 80 -15.10 -9.59 -30.55
CA ASP A 80 -14.72 -8.33 -31.21
C ASP A 80 -15.55 -8.10 -32.48
N GLY A 81 -15.87 -9.18 -33.18
CA GLY A 81 -16.76 -9.11 -34.31
C GLY A 81 -17.23 -10.43 -34.90
N MET A 82 -18.18 -10.37 -35.79
CA MET A 82 -18.65 -11.50 -36.56
C MET A 82 -19.20 -11.07 -37.95
N TYR A 83 -19.11 -11.97 -38.92
CA TYR A 83 -19.64 -11.78 -40.24
C TYR A 83 -20.02 -13.13 -40.88
N GLU A 84 -20.82 -13.10 -41.97
CA GLU A 84 -21.14 -14.29 -42.75
C GLU A 84 -20.19 -14.40 -43.97
N ASP A 85 -19.55 -15.57 -44.09
CA ASP A 85 -18.74 -15.91 -45.27
C ASP A 85 -19.39 -17.10 -46.03
N GLY A 86 -20.15 -16.75 -47.03
CA GLY A 86 -21.01 -17.74 -47.71
C GLY A 86 -22.06 -18.31 -46.76
N THR A 87 -21.93 -19.59 -46.39
CA THR A 87 -22.86 -20.27 -45.48
C THR A 87 -22.32 -20.33 -44.04
N THR A 88 -21.06 -19.98 -43.84
CA THR A 88 -20.38 -20.10 -42.54
C THR A 88 -20.31 -18.77 -41.81
N THR A 89 -20.74 -18.74 -40.58
CA THR A 89 -20.53 -17.57 -39.71
C THR A 89 -19.11 -17.59 -39.17
N VAL A 90 -18.40 -16.47 -39.27
CA VAL A 90 -17.02 -16.30 -38.77
C VAL A 90 -17.04 -15.38 -37.56
N ILE A 91 -16.47 -15.83 -36.45
CA ILE A 91 -16.19 -15.04 -35.26
C ILE A 91 -14.78 -14.50 -35.37
N GLU A 92 -14.60 -13.19 -35.23
CA GLU A 92 -13.31 -12.53 -35.26
C GLU A 92 -12.89 -12.07 -33.87
N GLU A 93 -11.64 -12.36 -33.53
CA GLU A 93 -10.93 -11.83 -32.35
C GLU A 93 -9.71 -11.03 -32.83
N ILE A 94 -9.62 -9.78 -32.41
CA ILE A 94 -8.58 -8.82 -32.84
C ILE A 94 -7.58 -8.60 -31.71
N LYS A 95 -6.30 -8.73 -31.98
CA LYS A 95 -5.23 -8.50 -31.00
C LYS A 95 -4.16 -7.57 -31.55
N GLY A 96 -3.85 -6.53 -30.78
CA GLY A 96 -2.66 -5.71 -31.01
C GLY A 96 -1.40 -6.37 -30.44
N THR A 97 -0.30 -6.29 -31.14
CA THR A 97 1.00 -6.81 -30.68
C THR A 97 2.16 -5.93 -31.15
N TYR A 98 3.25 -5.95 -30.40
CA TYR A 98 4.54 -5.37 -30.82
C TYR A 98 5.48 -6.41 -31.44
N ARG A 99 5.07 -7.68 -31.47
CA ARG A 99 5.87 -8.77 -32.11
C ARG A 99 5.83 -8.63 -33.61
N ASP A 100 6.94 -8.99 -34.24
CA ASP A 100 7.00 -9.08 -35.69
C ASP A 100 5.99 -10.11 -36.23
N LEU A 101 5.02 -9.66 -36.99
CA LEU A 101 3.94 -10.47 -37.52
C LEU A 101 4.41 -11.40 -38.65
N GLU A 102 5.54 -11.10 -39.33
CA GLU A 102 6.08 -11.98 -40.37
C GLU A 102 6.62 -13.29 -39.79
N THR A 103 7.07 -13.27 -38.53
CA THR A 103 7.58 -14.45 -37.83
C THR A 103 6.48 -15.27 -37.15
N MET A 104 5.25 -14.80 -37.14
CA MET A 104 4.13 -15.48 -36.49
C MET A 104 3.54 -16.56 -37.41
N GLU A 105 3.81 -17.83 -37.10
CA GLU A 105 3.30 -18.98 -37.89
C GLU A 105 1.93 -19.45 -37.43
N GLU A 106 1.63 -19.31 -36.12
CA GLU A 106 0.38 -19.76 -35.48
C GLU A 106 -0.15 -18.69 -34.53
N PRO A 107 -1.47 -18.69 -34.27
CA PRO A 107 -2.06 -17.79 -33.28
C PRO A 107 -1.65 -18.18 -31.86
N VAL A 108 -1.56 -17.20 -30.97
CA VAL A 108 -1.31 -17.43 -29.54
C VAL A 108 -2.42 -18.30 -28.97
N PRO A 109 -2.11 -19.44 -28.30
CA PRO A 109 -3.11 -20.42 -27.87
C PRO A 109 -4.24 -19.86 -27.01
N VAL A 110 -3.92 -18.98 -26.06
CA VAL A 110 -4.92 -18.34 -25.17
C VAL A 110 -5.87 -17.40 -25.96
N HIS A 111 -5.35 -16.68 -26.96
CA HIS A 111 -6.18 -15.82 -27.81
C HIS A 111 -7.12 -16.65 -28.69
N LEU A 112 -6.60 -17.73 -29.28
CA LEU A 112 -7.41 -18.67 -30.07
C LEU A 112 -8.48 -19.33 -29.21
N ALA A 113 -8.15 -19.70 -27.98
CA ALA A 113 -9.10 -20.28 -27.03
C ALA A 113 -10.26 -19.32 -26.72
N GLN A 114 -9.97 -18.02 -26.58
CA GLN A 114 -11.00 -16.99 -26.39
C GLN A 114 -11.98 -16.97 -27.59
N ALA A 115 -11.47 -16.93 -28.80
CA ALA A 115 -12.26 -16.95 -30.02
C ALA A 115 -13.06 -18.26 -30.18
N LYS A 116 -12.48 -19.43 -29.85
CA LYS A 116 -13.16 -20.73 -29.81
C LYS A 116 -14.34 -20.76 -28.84
N CYS A 117 -14.20 -20.16 -27.65
CA CYS A 117 -15.31 -20.01 -26.70
C CYS A 117 -16.47 -19.26 -27.34
N TYR A 118 -16.20 -18.13 -27.98
CA TYR A 118 -17.22 -17.34 -28.63
C TYR A 118 -17.86 -18.12 -29.81
N ALA A 119 -17.05 -18.82 -30.60
CA ALA A 119 -17.54 -19.64 -31.70
C ALA A 119 -18.48 -20.76 -31.22
N TYR A 120 -18.13 -21.45 -30.14
CA TYR A 120 -18.99 -22.47 -29.53
C TYR A 120 -20.30 -21.88 -29.03
N ILE A 121 -20.25 -20.80 -28.22
CA ILE A 121 -21.44 -20.18 -27.63
C ILE A 121 -22.40 -19.71 -28.72
N TYR A 122 -21.88 -19.03 -29.76
CA TYR A 122 -22.66 -18.57 -30.88
C TYR A 122 -23.25 -19.75 -31.69
N GLY A 123 -22.44 -20.75 -32.03
CA GLY A 123 -22.82 -21.94 -32.78
C GLY A 123 -23.96 -22.71 -32.11
N LEU A 124 -23.87 -22.90 -30.79
CA LEU A 124 -24.91 -23.54 -29.99
C LEU A 124 -26.20 -22.74 -29.98
N GLN A 125 -26.13 -21.44 -29.74
CA GLN A 125 -27.33 -20.56 -29.70
C GLN A 125 -28.05 -20.46 -31.04
N ASN A 126 -27.31 -20.53 -32.16
CA ASN A 126 -27.85 -20.37 -33.50
C ASN A 126 -27.93 -21.69 -34.30
N ARG A 127 -27.70 -22.83 -33.65
CA ARG A 127 -27.78 -24.19 -34.22
C ARG A 127 -26.95 -24.34 -35.51
N LYS A 128 -25.76 -23.80 -35.52
CA LYS A 128 -24.81 -23.95 -36.62
C LYS A 128 -24.11 -25.31 -36.54
N GLU A 129 -23.81 -25.94 -37.66
CA GLU A 129 -23.04 -27.18 -37.71
C GLU A 129 -21.53 -26.91 -37.60
N GLU A 130 -21.10 -25.79 -38.16
CA GLU A 130 -19.69 -25.32 -38.11
C GLU A 130 -19.65 -23.80 -37.96
N VAL A 131 -18.55 -23.33 -37.38
CA VAL A 131 -18.25 -21.90 -37.17
C VAL A 131 -16.82 -21.61 -37.53
N GLY A 132 -16.59 -20.53 -38.30
CA GLY A 132 -15.25 -20.03 -38.57
C GLY A 132 -14.72 -19.19 -37.39
N VAL A 133 -13.42 -19.30 -37.15
CA VAL A 133 -12.67 -18.48 -36.18
C VAL A 133 -11.59 -17.73 -36.93
N LEU A 134 -11.64 -16.40 -36.91
CA LEU A 134 -10.64 -15.54 -37.48
C LEU A 134 -9.86 -14.84 -36.37
N MET A 135 -8.56 -15.15 -36.26
CA MET A 135 -7.64 -14.40 -35.43
C MET A 135 -7.00 -13.30 -36.26
N THR A 136 -7.15 -12.06 -35.85
CA THR A 136 -6.58 -10.88 -36.51
C THR A 136 -5.55 -10.24 -35.60
N TYR A 137 -4.27 -10.35 -35.95
CA TYR A 137 -3.19 -9.66 -35.26
C TYR A 137 -2.79 -8.40 -36.01
N THR A 138 -2.54 -7.32 -35.30
CA THR A 138 -2.10 -6.06 -35.89
C THR A 138 -0.92 -5.50 -35.11
N LEU A 139 0.07 -4.97 -35.84
CA LEU A 139 1.26 -4.38 -35.25
C LEU A 139 0.90 -3.05 -34.60
N LEU A 140 1.21 -2.92 -33.30
CA LEU A 140 1.17 -1.67 -32.55
C LEU A 140 2.54 -1.01 -32.69
N SER A 141 2.76 -0.22 -33.72
CA SER A 141 4.01 0.54 -33.86
C SER A 141 3.89 1.92 -33.25
N SER A 142 5.00 2.47 -32.74
CA SER A 142 5.09 3.87 -32.35
C SER A 142 4.89 4.80 -33.55
N GLU A 143 4.28 5.94 -33.34
CA GLU A 143 3.92 6.93 -34.38
C GLU A 143 5.12 7.58 -35.09
N GLU A 144 6.37 7.24 -34.75
CA GLU A 144 7.58 7.92 -35.21
C GLU A 144 7.92 7.75 -36.70
N GLU A 145 7.35 6.78 -37.39
CA GLU A 145 7.64 6.68 -38.82
C GLU A 145 6.69 7.48 -39.71
N GLY A 146 5.87 8.36 -39.15
CA GLY A 146 4.98 9.21 -39.98
C GLY A 146 4.00 8.41 -40.85
N LEU A 147 3.80 7.12 -40.55
CA LEU A 147 3.36 6.09 -41.48
C LEU A 147 2.39 5.07 -40.95
N LEU A 148 1.80 5.26 -39.76
CA LEU A 148 0.56 4.56 -39.57
C LEU A 148 -0.57 5.35 -40.24
N ARG A 149 -0.49 5.43 -41.58
CA ARG A 149 -1.74 5.64 -42.29
C ARG A 149 -2.77 4.66 -41.76
N PRO A 150 -4.00 5.10 -41.56
CA PRO A 150 -5.07 4.18 -41.19
C PRO A 150 -5.03 2.95 -42.10
N LEU A 151 -5.26 1.77 -41.52
CA LEU A 151 -5.37 0.53 -42.30
C LEU A 151 -6.35 0.76 -43.47
N THR A 152 -6.05 0.25 -44.63
CA THR A 152 -6.95 0.32 -45.78
C THR A 152 -8.04 -0.75 -45.72
N LYS A 153 -9.11 -0.62 -46.51
CA LYS A 153 -10.12 -1.68 -46.60
C LYS A 153 -9.56 -2.97 -47.16
N GLU A 154 -8.54 -2.90 -48.00
CA GLU A 154 -7.86 -4.07 -48.59
C GLU A 154 -7.01 -4.81 -47.53
N GLU A 155 -6.25 -4.07 -46.73
CA GLU A 155 -5.40 -4.64 -45.69
C GLU A 155 -6.17 -5.38 -44.59
N VAL A 156 -7.41 -5.01 -44.30
CA VAL A 156 -8.24 -5.69 -43.25
C VAL A 156 -9.01 -6.91 -43.80
N LYS A 157 -8.91 -7.24 -45.08
CA LYS A 157 -9.57 -8.44 -45.63
C LYS A 157 -8.87 -9.71 -45.10
N PRO A 158 -9.61 -10.74 -44.73
CA PRO A 158 -9.05 -11.99 -44.20
C PRO A 158 -8.02 -12.66 -45.09
N GLU A 159 -8.09 -12.46 -46.38
CA GLU A 159 -7.19 -13.02 -47.38
C GLU A 159 -5.83 -12.29 -47.46
N HIS A 160 -5.72 -11.12 -46.89
CA HIS A 160 -4.53 -10.28 -46.96
C HIS A 160 -3.78 -10.22 -45.62
N SER A 161 -2.66 -10.93 -45.55
CA SER A 161 -1.70 -10.76 -44.47
C SER A 161 -0.45 -10.04 -44.98
N ASN A 162 0.05 -9.11 -44.16
CA ASN A 162 1.27 -8.38 -44.44
C ASN A 162 2.03 -8.06 -43.11
N TRP A 163 3.12 -7.31 -43.18
CA TRP A 163 3.91 -6.93 -42.00
C TRP A 163 3.14 -6.12 -40.93
N ARG A 164 1.97 -5.54 -41.30
CA ARG A 164 1.14 -4.75 -40.36
C ARG A 164 -0.05 -5.52 -39.80
N ILE A 165 -0.54 -6.53 -40.52
CA ILE A 165 -1.71 -7.31 -40.13
C ILE A 165 -1.54 -8.76 -40.53
N ARG A 166 -1.85 -9.69 -39.64
CA ARG A 166 -1.78 -11.13 -39.86
C ARG A 166 -3.11 -11.76 -39.51
N HIS A 167 -3.61 -12.57 -40.40
CA HIS A 167 -4.87 -13.29 -40.25
C HIS A 167 -4.64 -14.79 -40.19
N PHE A 168 -5.38 -15.46 -39.27
CA PHE A 168 -5.45 -16.91 -39.18
C PHE A 168 -6.91 -17.30 -39.16
N LEU A 169 -7.40 -17.90 -40.24
CA LEU A 169 -8.78 -18.38 -40.37
C LEU A 169 -8.80 -19.91 -40.26
N GLN A 170 -9.62 -20.43 -39.37
CA GLN A 170 -9.87 -21.86 -39.17
C GLN A 170 -11.36 -22.09 -38.97
N THR A 171 -11.89 -23.18 -39.54
CA THR A 171 -13.29 -23.60 -39.36
C THR A 171 -13.33 -24.81 -38.42
N TYR A 172 -14.20 -24.77 -37.45
CA TYR A 172 -14.43 -25.84 -36.46
C TYR A 172 -15.83 -26.38 -36.53
N LYS A 173 -15.98 -27.69 -36.41
CA LYS A 173 -17.29 -28.33 -36.26
C LYS A 173 -17.83 -28.12 -34.86
N LEU A 174 -19.12 -27.88 -34.71
CA LEU A 174 -19.73 -27.61 -33.41
C LEU A 174 -19.44 -28.73 -32.37
N PRO A 175 -19.51 -30.04 -32.69
CA PRO A 175 -19.19 -31.10 -31.74
C PRO A 175 -17.71 -31.09 -31.23
N GLU A 176 -16.76 -30.64 -32.08
CA GLU A 176 -15.37 -30.49 -31.66
C GLU A 176 -15.20 -29.33 -30.67
N LEU A 177 -15.90 -28.21 -30.92
CA LEU A 177 -15.93 -27.09 -30.00
C LEU A 177 -16.66 -27.43 -28.69
N GLU A 178 -17.72 -28.22 -28.76
CA GLU A 178 -18.48 -28.68 -27.59
C GLU A 178 -17.63 -29.54 -26.67
N GLN A 179 -16.92 -30.52 -27.20
CA GLN A 179 -15.99 -31.34 -26.42
C GLN A 179 -14.90 -30.49 -25.77
N TRP A 180 -14.24 -29.67 -26.56
CA TRP A 180 -13.14 -28.81 -26.08
C TRP A 180 -13.63 -27.80 -25.03
N PHE A 181 -14.78 -27.15 -25.22
CA PHE A 181 -15.35 -26.21 -24.26
C PHE A 181 -15.81 -26.93 -22.99
N GLY A 182 -16.34 -28.17 -23.15
CA GLY A 182 -16.69 -29.04 -22.03
C GLY A 182 -15.47 -29.33 -21.14
N GLU A 183 -14.34 -29.73 -21.72
CA GLU A 183 -13.07 -29.96 -21.00
C GLU A 183 -12.59 -28.70 -20.28
N LEU A 184 -12.71 -27.52 -20.90
CA LEU A 184 -12.37 -26.24 -20.30
C LEU A 184 -13.26 -25.91 -19.09
N LEU A 185 -14.58 -26.16 -19.19
CA LEU A 185 -15.52 -25.97 -18.09
C LEU A 185 -15.30 -26.99 -16.97
N ASP A 186 -14.96 -28.24 -17.28
CA ASP A 186 -14.66 -29.27 -16.27
C ASP A 186 -13.38 -28.93 -15.49
N ALA A 187 -12.38 -28.36 -16.14
CA ALA A 187 -11.19 -27.85 -15.48
C ALA A 187 -11.51 -26.64 -14.56
N TRP A 188 -12.45 -25.77 -14.95
CA TRP A 188 -12.89 -24.67 -14.12
C TRP A 188 -13.86 -25.09 -13.01
N PHE A 189 -14.63 -26.16 -13.19
CA PHE A 189 -15.63 -26.62 -12.21
C PHE A 189 -15.04 -26.82 -10.82
N ILE A 190 -13.84 -27.40 -10.73
CA ILE A 190 -13.15 -27.65 -9.45
C ILE A 190 -13.00 -26.33 -8.66
N TRP A 191 -12.68 -25.23 -9.33
CA TRP A 191 -12.53 -23.91 -8.74
C TRP A 191 -13.87 -23.27 -8.37
N ALA A 192 -14.86 -23.41 -9.23
CA ALA A 192 -16.20 -22.88 -8.98
C ALA A 192 -16.88 -23.60 -7.80
N GLU A 193 -16.76 -24.95 -7.72
CA GLU A 193 -17.27 -25.73 -6.60
C GLU A 193 -16.55 -25.38 -5.30
N PHE A 194 -15.21 -25.27 -5.32
CA PHE A 194 -14.44 -24.82 -4.16
C PHE A 194 -14.91 -23.43 -3.68
N GLN A 195 -15.08 -22.49 -4.60
CA GLN A 195 -15.54 -21.13 -4.27
C GLN A 195 -16.93 -21.14 -3.66
N TYR A 196 -17.86 -21.94 -4.23
CA TYR A 196 -19.22 -22.08 -3.71
C TYR A 196 -19.24 -22.64 -2.29
N GLN A 197 -18.58 -23.78 -2.06
CA GLN A 197 -18.54 -24.44 -0.76
C GLN A 197 -17.86 -23.58 0.28
N TRP A 198 -16.73 -22.97 -0.09
CA TRP A 198 -16.02 -22.06 0.80
C TRP A 198 -16.88 -20.87 1.21
N GLN A 199 -17.49 -20.16 0.26
CA GLN A 199 -18.35 -19.01 0.57
C GLN A 199 -19.52 -19.38 1.48
N LYS A 200 -20.13 -20.53 1.27
CA LYS A 200 -21.24 -21.01 2.11
C LYS A 200 -20.77 -21.25 3.55
N ALA A 201 -19.68 -21.95 3.74
CA ALA A 201 -19.12 -22.23 5.05
C ALA A 201 -18.62 -20.94 5.75
N ARG A 202 -17.93 -20.09 5.02
CA ARG A 202 -17.44 -18.80 5.45
C ARG A 202 -18.58 -17.92 5.97
N ASP A 203 -19.58 -17.67 5.14
CA ASP A 203 -20.68 -16.75 5.46
C ASP A 203 -21.46 -17.25 6.69
N ALA A 204 -21.69 -18.57 6.80
CA ALA A 204 -22.31 -19.18 7.97
C ALA A 204 -21.50 -18.95 9.26
N SER A 205 -20.16 -19.10 9.19
CA SER A 205 -19.27 -18.86 10.34
C SER A 205 -19.24 -17.38 10.76
N MET A 206 -19.25 -16.46 9.78
CA MET A 206 -19.24 -15.03 10.02
C MET A 206 -20.52 -14.51 10.68
N GLN A 207 -21.69 -15.06 10.30
CA GLN A 207 -22.99 -14.63 10.83
C GLN A 207 -23.17 -14.93 12.31
N HIS A 208 -22.49 -15.94 12.85
CA HIS A 208 -22.57 -16.33 14.26
C HIS A 208 -21.39 -15.86 15.09
N LEU A 209 -20.45 -15.14 14.49
CA LEU A 209 -19.25 -14.67 15.16
C LEU A 209 -19.58 -13.63 16.23
N GLU A 210 -19.09 -13.83 17.44
CA GLU A 210 -19.18 -12.88 18.54
C GLU A 210 -17.86 -12.16 18.78
N PHE A 211 -17.92 -10.97 19.40
CA PHE A 211 -16.71 -10.24 19.76
C PHE A 211 -15.93 -11.04 20.83
N PRO A 212 -14.63 -11.32 20.63
CA PRO A 212 -13.91 -12.34 21.41
C PRO A 212 -13.59 -11.96 22.85
N PHE A 213 -13.75 -10.70 23.22
CA PHE A 213 -13.39 -10.17 24.53
C PHE A 213 -14.53 -9.37 25.17
N PRO A 214 -14.53 -9.17 26.50
CA PRO A 214 -15.37 -8.15 27.12
C PRO A 214 -15.05 -6.76 26.55
N TYR A 215 -16.09 -6.02 26.19
CA TYR A 215 -15.89 -4.67 25.64
C TYR A 215 -15.27 -3.72 26.66
N ARG A 216 -14.22 -3.01 26.24
CA ARG A 216 -13.67 -1.87 26.97
C ARG A 216 -14.52 -0.61 26.72
N LYS A 217 -14.35 0.41 27.59
CA LYS A 217 -15.02 1.71 27.41
C LYS A 217 -14.73 2.27 26.01
N GLY A 218 -15.75 2.75 25.29
CA GLY A 218 -15.64 3.27 23.92
C GLY A 218 -15.52 2.22 22.81
N GLN A 219 -15.10 1.00 23.12
CA GLN A 219 -14.85 -0.03 22.10
C GLN A 219 -16.13 -0.48 21.38
N ARG A 220 -17.24 -0.61 22.11
CA ARG A 220 -18.54 -0.99 21.53
C ARG A 220 -19.06 0.07 20.56
N GLU A 221 -18.80 1.34 20.86
CA GLU A 221 -19.15 2.45 19.97
C GLU A 221 -18.34 2.40 18.68
N LEU A 222 -17.04 2.13 18.77
CA LEU A 222 -16.14 1.96 17.63
C LEU A 222 -16.61 0.81 16.73
N VAL A 223 -16.84 -0.39 17.30
CA VAL A 223 -17.33 -1.57 16.57
C VAL A 223 -18.64 -1.25 15.82
N SER A 224 -19.60 -0.60 16.52
CA SER A 224 -20.87 -0.22 15.93
C SER A 224 -20.73 0.85 14.85
N GLY A 225 -19.81 1.79 15.04
CA GLY A 225 -19.49 2.84 14.06
C GLY A 225 -18.91 2.29 12.76
N VAL A 226 -17.92 1.40 12.87
CA VAL A 226 -17.31 0.71 11.71
C VAL A 226 -18.37 -0.09 10.95
N TYR A 227 -19.14 -0.91 11.65
CA TYR A 227 -20.19 -1.73 11.03
C TYR A 227 -21.21 -0.87 10.27
N ARG A 228 -21.74 0.19 10.89
CA ARG A 228 -22.70 1.10 10.25
C ARG A 228 -22.12 1.83 9.05
N THR A 229 -20.85 2.17 9.09
CA THR A 229 -20.14 2.83 7.98
C THR A 229 -20.08 1.90 6.76
N ILE A 230 -19.72 0.64 6.98
CA ILE A 230 -19.67 -0.37 5.91
C ILE A 230 -21.05 -0.59 5.30
N LEU A 231 -22.10 -0.74 6.14
CA LEU A 231 -23.49 -0.85 5.66
C LEU A 231 -23.89 0.30 4.75
N ARG A 232 -23.53 1.52 5.13
CA ARG A 232 -23.89 2.76 4.43
C ARG A 232 -22.99 3.11 3.27
N LYS A 233 -21.96 2.31 2.98
CA LYS A 233 -20.96 2.56 1.91
C LYS A 233 -20.30 3.94 2.06
N LYS A 234 -19.86 4.26 3.26
CA LYS A 234 -19.26 5.55 3.61
C LYS A 234 -17.80 5.38 4.03
N GLU A 235 -17.19 6.50 4.36
CA GLU A 235 -15.86 6.59 4.93
C GLU A 235 -15.95 6.97 6.40
N LEU A 236 -15.02 6.46 7.21
CA LEU A 236 -14.95 6.71 8.64
C LEU A 236 -13.54 7.08 9.06
N PHE A 237 -13.42 8.17 9.76
CA PHE A 237 -12.18 8.64 10.38
C PHE A 237 -12.23 8.39 11.88
N VAL A 238 -11.33 7.56 12.39
CA VAL A 238 -11.31 7.15 13.79
C VAL A 238 -10.05 7.63 14.48
N GLN A 239 -10.21 8.53 15.42
CA GLN A 239 -9.17 8.79 16.42
C GLN A 239 -9.46 7.91 17.64
N ALA A 240 -8.57 6.95 17.89
CA ALA A 240 -8.71 6.02 18.99
C ALA A 240 -7.36 5.81 19.68
N PRO A 241 -7.26 5.97 21.00
CA PRO A 241 -6.01 5.83 21.74
C PRO A 241 -5.37 4.44 21.57
N THR A 242 -4.08 4.33 21.85
CA THR A 242 -3.38 3.04 21.92
C THR A 242 -4.04 2.15 22.97
N GLY A 243 -3.92 0.83 22.85
CA GLY A 243 -4.42 -0.12 23.87
C GLY A 243 -5.93 -0.36 23.93
N ILE A 244 -6.74 0.37 23.14
CA ILE A 244 -8.20 0.10 23.08
C ILE A 244 -8.54 -1.14 22.25
N GLY A 245 -7.58 -1.75 21.57
CA GLY A 245 -7.81 -2.88 20.66
C GLY A 245 -8.41 -2.43 19.32
N LYS A 246 -7.84 -1.39 18.71
CA LYS A 246 -8.27 -0.82 17.40
C LYS A 246 -8.42 -1.90 16.34
N THR A 247 -7.42 -2.76 16.19
CA THR A 247 -7.38 -3.79 15.15
C THR A 247 -8.57 -4.74 15.27
N MET A 248 -8.79 -5.32 16.44
CA MET A 248 -9.94 -6.21 16.67
C MET A 248 -11.28 -5.47 16.49
N SER A 249 -11.35 -4.21 16.94
CA SER A 249 -12.57 -3.39 16.84
C SER A 249 -12.91 -2.91 15.44
N THR A 250 -11.98 -3.04 14.50
CA THR A 250 -12.19 -2.73 13.07
C THR A 250 -12.34 -4.01 12.23
N VAL A 251 -11.52 -5.02 12.48
CA VAL A 251 -11.54 -6.32 11.75
C VAL A 251 -12.82 -7.08 12.02
N PHE A 252 -13.22 -7.24 13.30
CA PHE A 252 -14.43 -8.00 13.66
C PHE A 252 -15.71 -7.47 12.97
N PRO A 253 -16.06 -6.17 13.04
CA PRO A 253 -17.27 -5.68 12.38
C PRO A 253 -17.19 -5.71 10.86
N ALA A 254 -15.99 -5.62 10.26
CA ALA A 254 -15.80 -5.76 8.84
C ALA A 254 -16.08 -7.20 8.37
N ILE A 255 -15.57 -8.20 9.09
CA ILE A 255 -15.85 -9.62 8.82
C ILE A 255 -17.34 -9.93 8.99
N ARG A 256 -17.97 -9.43 10.05
CA ARG A 256 -19.42 -9.56 10.26
C ARG A 256 -20.22 -8.99 9.09
N ALA A 257 -19.85 -7.80 8.60
CA ALA A 257 -20.50 -7.17 7.46
C ALA A 257 -20.36 -8.00 6.17
N ILE A 258 -19.20 -8.64 5.93
CA ILE A 258 -19.00 -9.56 4.79
C ILE A 258 -19.95 -10.75 4.93
N GLY A 259 -20.06 -11.38 6.10
CA GLY A 259 -20.97 -12.52 6.33
C GLY A 259 -22.45 -12.19 6.13
N GLU A 260 -22.83 -10.92 6.21
CA GLU A 260 -24.18 -10.41 5.95
C GLU A 260 -24.36 -9.88 4.50
N GLY A 261 -23.39 -10.14 3.61
CA GLY A 261 -23.42 -9.73 2.21
C GLY A 261 -23.12 -8.24 1.99
N CYS A 262 -22.52 -7.59 2.99
CA CYS A 262 -22.16 -6.18 2.92
C CYS A 262 -20.67 -5.97 2.59
N GLY A 263 -20.12 -6.80 1.73
CA GLY A 263 -18.74 -6.74 1.25
C GLY A 263 -18.30 -8.12 0.75
N ASP A 264 -17.31 -8.14 -0.13
CA ASP A 264 -16.77 -9.38 -0.69
C ASP A 264 -15.42 -9.74 -0.07
N ARG A 265 -14.60 -8.74 0.21
CA ARG A 265 -13.21 -8.92 0.65
C ARG A 265 -12.75 -7.79 1.56
N LEU A 266 -11.91 -8.15 2.52
CA LEU A 266 -11.24 -7.23 3.42
C LEU A 266 -9.82 -6.92 2.92
N PHE A 267 -9.47 -5.63 2.82
CA PHE A 267 -8.10 -5.15 2.66
C PHE A 267 -7.67 -4.44 3.93
N TYR A 268 -6.75 -5.05 4.68
CA TYR A 268 -6.12 -4.42 5.84
C TYR A 268 -4.80 -3.80 5.41
N LEU A 269 -4.76 -2.47 5.41
CA LEU A 269 -3.67 -1.68 4.84
C LEU A 269 -2.84 -1.04 5.95
N THR A 270 -1.53 -1.26 5.93
CA THR A 270 -0.62 -0.69 6.94
C THR A 270 0.80 -0.52 6.40
N ALA A 271 1.48 0.54 6.82
CA ALA A 271 2.85 0.84 6.41
C ALA A 271 3.92 0.00 7.13
N LYS A 272 3.57 -0.75 8.20
CA LYS A 272 4.56 -1.37 9.12
C LYS A 272 4.39 -2.88 9.24
N THR A 273 5.53 -3.58 9.33
CA THR A 273 5.53 -5.05 9.50
C THR A 273 4.87 -5.47 10.81
N ILE A 274 5.13 -4.77 11.93
CA ILE A 274 4.56 -5.10 13.26
C ILE A 274 3.04 -5.02 13.26
N THR A 275 2.46 -4.01 12.61
CA THR A 275 1.00 -3.88 12.54
C THR A 275 0.35 -4.94 11.66
N ARG A 276 1.09 -5.56 10.73
CA ARG A 276 0.63 -6.73 9.96
C ARG A 276 0.47 -7.94 10.89
N THR A 277 1.46 -8.21 11.75
CA THR A 277 1.39 -9.30 12.74
C THR A 277 0.18 -9.14 13.66
N VAL A 278 -0.11 -7.92 14.14
CA VAL A 278 -1.29 -7.65 14.98
C VAL A 278 -2.61 -7.94 14.23
N ALA A 279 -2.65 -7.68 12.92
CA ALA A 279 -3.82 -8.02 12.11
C ALA A 279 -3.96 -9.54 11.90
N GLU A 280 -2.85 -10.26 11.69
CA GLU A 280 -2.81 -11.73 11.63
C GLU A 280 -3.29 -12.35 12.94
N GLU A 281 -2.81 -11.86 14.08
CA GLU A 281 -3.24 -12.28 15.41
C GLU A 281 -4.74 -12.05 15.63
N ALA A 282 -5.26 -10.88 15.22
CA ALA A 282 -6.69 -10.59 15.33
C ALA A 282 -7.54 -11.59 14.53
N VAL A 283 -7.13 -11.94 13.32
CA VAL A 283 -7.80 -12.97 12.51
C VAL A 283 -7.66 -14.35 13.18
N SER A 284 -6.49 -14.69 13.71
CA SER A 284 -6.23 -15.97 14.39
C SER A 284 -7.14 -16.14 15.61
N ILE A 285 -7.27 -15.12 16.47
CA ILE A 285 -8.16 -15.13 17.63
C ILE A 285 -9.62 -15.37 17.21
N LEU A 286 -10.06 -14.74 16.11
CA LEU A 286 -11.42 -14.96 15.61
C LEU A 286 -11.61 -16.38 15.05
N LYS A 287 -10.58 -16.98 14.43
CA LYS A 287 -10.59 -18.37 13.98
C LYS A 287 -10.70 -19.35 15.14
N GLU A 288 -10.03 -19.11 16.25
CA GLU A 288 -10.19 -19.89 17.49
C GLU A 288 -11.63 -19.85 18.04
N LYS A 289 -12.39 -18.80 17.68
CA LYS A 289 -13.83 -18.66 18.00
C LYS A 289 -14.75 -19.24 16.93
N GLY A 290 -14.21 -19.97 15.95
CA GLY A 290 -14.97 -20.69 14.92
C GLY A 290 -15.13 -19.95 13.60
N LEU A 291 -14.43 -18.82 13.39
CA LEU A 291 -14.43 -18.14 12.12
C LEU A 291 -13.71 -18.97 11.05
N GLN A 292 -14.36 -19.17 9.91
CA GLN A 292 -13.73 -19.63 8.67
C GLN A 292 -13.40 -18.42 7.80
N PHE A 293 -12.11 -18.16 7.60
CA PHE A 293 -11.63 -16.98 6.90
C PHE A 293 -10.24 -17.23 6.33
N LYS A 294 -10.10 -17.08 5.02
CA LYS A 294 -8.81 -17.17 4.35
C LYS A 294 -8.17 -15.79 4.29
N ALA A 295 -6.98 -15.66 4.86
CA ALA A 295 -6.24 -14.40 4.85
C ALA A 295 -4.79 -14.59 4.40
N ILE A 296 -4.31 -13.65 3.58
CA ILE A 296 -2.91 -13.59 3.13
C ILE A 296 -2.25 -12.30 3.54
N THR A 297 -0.98 -12.41 3.97
CA THR A 297 -0.11 -11.26 4.21
C THR A 297 0.88 -11.10 3.05
N LEU A 298 0.74 -10.02 2.29
CA LEU A 298 1.62 -9.74 1.17
C LEU A 298 2.96 -9.18 1.63
N THR A 299 4.02 -9.74 1.07
CA THR A 299 5.40 -9.38 1.39
C THR A 299 6.11 -8.84 0.15
N ALA A 300 6.96 -7.82 0.34
CA ALA A 300 7.71 -7.19 -0.73
C ALA A 300 8.68 -8.17 -1.42
N LYS A 301 8.97 -7.90 -2.69
CA LYS A 301 9.74 -8.79 -3.57
C LYS A 301 11.13 -9.11 -3.01
N GLU A 302 11.81 -8.14 -2.45
CA GLU A 302 13.16 -8.28 -1.87
C GLU A 302 13.21 -9.28 -0.71
N LYS A 303 12.10 -9.43 0.02
CA LYS A 303 11.97 -10.38 1.14
C LYS A 303 11.46 -11.75 0.73
N MET A 304 10.91 -11.88 -0.49
CA MET A 304 10.35 -13.12 -1.02
C MET A 304 11.27 -13.79 -2.03
N CYS A 305 12.11 -13.02 -2.73
CA CYS A 305 12.98 -13.53 -3.77
C CYS A 305 14.04 -14.48 -3.19
N ILE A 306 14.32 -15.57 -3.93
CA ILE A 306 15.37 -16.53 -3.58
C ILE A 306 16.77 -16.09 -4.05
N LEU A 307 16.81 -15.07 -4.92
CA LEU A 307 18.04 -14.47 -5.42
C LEU A 307 18.35 -13.21 -4.62
N ASP A 308 19.62 -12.99 -4.31
CA ASP A 308 20.10 -11.78 -3.63
C ASP A 308 19.73 -10.52 -4.43
N GLU A 309 19.88 -10.60 -5.76
CA GLU A 309 19.37 -9.60 -6.70
C GLU A 309 18.25 -10.21 -7.55
N PRO A 310 17.01 -9.67 -7.49
CA PRO A 310 15.88 -10.21 -8.22
C PRO A 310 16.04 -10.09 -9.75
N GLU A 311 16.23 -11.21 -10.43
CA GLU A 311 16.19 -11.34 -11.88
C GLU A 311 15.07 -12.30 -12.27
N CYS A 312 13.96 -11.75 -12.81
CA CYS A 312 12.74 -12.50 -13.06
C CYS A 312 12.62 -12.91 -14.52
N ASP A 313 13.48 -13.82 -14.93
CA ASP A 313 13.48 -14.47 -16.24
C ASP A 313 13.85 -15.95 -16.11
N PRO A 314 13.52 -16.79 -17.10
CA PRO A 314 13.73 -18.23 -17.01
C PRO A 314 15.20 -18.66 -17.12
N ILE A 315 16.12 -17.78 -17.49
CA ILE A 315 17.56 -18.05 -17.62
C ILE A 315 18.25 -17.98 -16.26
N HIS A 316 17.93 -16.91 -15.48
CA HIS A 316 18.59 -16.61 -14.21
C HIS A 316 17.82 -17.18 -13.00
N CYS A 317 16.48 -17.29 -13.08
CA CYS A 317 15.66 -17.74 -11.97
C CYS A 317 15.06 -19.15 -12.25
N PRO A 318 15.47 -20.20 -11.50
CA PRO A 318 14.94 -21.56 -11.69
C PRO A 318 13.43 -21.66 -11.37
N ARG A 319 12.91 -20.77 -10.52
CA ARG A 319 11.47 -20.72 -10.17
C ARG A 319 10.63 -19.95 -11.20
N ALA A 320 11.25 -19.19 -12.08
CA ALA A 320 10.59 -18.54 -13.20
C ALA A 320 10.30 -19.51 -14.35
N LYS A 321 11.21 -20.50 -14.56
CA LYS A 321 11.06 -21.51 -15.62
C LYS A 321 9.88 -22.43 -15.35
N GLY A 322 8.92 -22.49 -16.27
CA GLY A 322 7.69 -23.30 -16.17
C GLY A 322 6.80 -22.89 -14.98
N HIS A 323 6.87 -21.66 -14.55
CA HIS A 323 6.10 -21.14 -13.42
C HIS A 323 4.60 -21.32 -13.65
N PHE A 324 4.12 -20.92 -14.82
CA PHE A 324 2.69 -20.97 -15.12
C PHE A 324 2.15 -22.39 -15.33
N ASP A 325 3.00 -23.36 -15.60
CA ASP A 325 2.61 -24.78 -15.73
C ASP A 325 2.22 -25.40 -14.37
N ARG A 326 2.73 -24.83 -13.26
CA ARG A 326 2.60 -25.40 -11.91
C ARG A 326 1.73 -24.55 -10.98
N ILE A 327 1.54 -23.27 -11.31
CA ILE A 327 0.99 -22.31 -10.37
C ILE A 327 -0.47 -22.62 -9.96
N ASN A 328 -1.31 -23.09 -10.88
CA ASN A 328 -2.69 -23.41 -10.57
C ASN A 328 -2.81 -24.54 -9.54
N ALA A 329 -2.01 -25.62 -9.71
CA ALA A 329 -1.97 -26.72 -8.77
C ALA A 329 -1.44 -26.28 -7.40
N ALA A 330 -0.39 -25.46 -7.37
CA ALA A 330 0.18 -24.90 -6.14
C ALA A 330 -0.84 -24.03 -5.37
N VAL A 331 -1.60 -23.17 -6.08
CA VAL A 331 -2.64 -22.33 -5.50
C VAL A 331 -3.78 -23.20 -4.95
N TYR A 332 -4.28 -24.16 -5.74
CA TYR A 332 -5.40 -25.00 -5.31
C TYR A 332 -5.08 -25.82 -4.06
N GLU A 333 -3.89 -26.46 -4.04
CA GLU A 333 -3.44 -27.19 -2.86
C GLU A 333 -3.35 -26.30 -1.63
N MET A 334 -2.73 -25.12 -1.74
CA MET A 334 -2.63 -24.18 -0.64
C MET A 334 -4.00 -23.74 -0.10
N LEU A 335 -4.95 -23.48 -0.99
CA LEU A 335 -6.32 -23.10 -0.61
C LEU A 335 -7.08 -24.21 0.10
N THR A 336 -6.77 -25.48 -0.17
CA THR A 336 -7.45 -26.63 0.44
C THR A 336 -6.78 -27.13 1.73
N GLU A 337 -5.49 -26.89 1.90
CA GLU A 337 -4.73 -27.37 3.07
C GLU A 337 -4.76 -26.42 4.27
N CYS A 338 -4.81 -25.11 4.05
CA CYS A 338 -4.80 -24.14 5.15
C CYS A 338 -5.63 -22.86 4.85
N ASP A 339 -5.82 -22.00 5.87
CA ASP A 339 -6.63 -20.79 5.79
C ASP A 339 -5.87 -19.52 6.17
N SER A 340 -4.62 -19.65 6.61
CA SER A 340 -3.74 -18.53 6.95
C SER A 340 -2.47 -18.63 6.13
N TYR A 341 -2.19 -17.60 5.32
CA TYR A 341 -1.11 -17.59 4.36
C TYR A 341 -0.10 -16.52 4.76
N THR A 342 0.73 -16.84 5.77
CA THR A 342 1.86 -16.02 6.20
C THR A 342 2.99 -16.11 5.18
N ARG A 343 4.02 -15.28 5.37
CA ARG A 343 5.22 -15.31 4.53
C ARG A 343 5.85 -16.70 4.50
N GLU A 344 5.96 -17.36 5.66
CA GLU A 344 6.58 -18.66 5.82
C GLU A 344 5.80 -19.74 5.07
N GLU A 345 4.47 -19.73 5.17
CA GLU A 345 3.60 -20.67 4.46
C GLU A 345 3.69 -20.50 2.94
N VAL A 346 3.71 -19.24 2.47
CA VAL A 346 3.87 -18.92 1.04
C VAL A 346 5.24 -19.41 0.52
N LEU A 347 6.31 -19.17 1.27
CA LEU A 347 7.66 -19.64 0.91
C LEU A 347 7.75 -21.16 0.86
N ARG A 348 7.21 -21.87 1.86
CA ARG A 348 7.17 -23.32 1.95
C ARG A 348 6.44 -23.94 0.74
N GLN A 349 5.26 -23.44 0.41
CA GLN A 349 4.47 -23.92 -0.71
C GLN A 349 5.12 -23.59 -2.06
N ALA A 350 5.70 -22.41 -2.20
CA ALA A 350 6.42 -22.02 -3.41
C ALA A 350 7.68 -22.86 -3.64
N GLU A 351 8.34 -23.31 -2.57
CA GLU A 351 9.47 -24.24 -2.64
C GLU A 351 9.01 -25.62 -3.10
N LYS A 352 7.95 -26.17 -2.48
CA LYS A 352 7.35 -27.46 -2.82
C LYS A 352 7.02 -27.58 -4.31
N TRP A 353 6.44 -26.53 -4.87
CA TRP A 353 5.99 -26.48 -6.26
C TRP A 353 7.00 -25.86 -7.23
N ASN A 354 8.15 -25.41 -6.75
CA ASN A 354 9.17 -24.70 -7.52
C ASN A 354 8.59 -23.54 -8.35
N VAL A 355 7.80 -22.68 -7.72
CA VAL A 355 7.21 -21.48 -8.30
C VAL A 355 7.78 -20.22 -7.66
N CYS A 356 7.69 -19.06 -8.34
CA CYS A 356 8.10 -17.78 -7.76
C CYS A 356 7.21 -17.41 -6.57
N PRO A 357 7.74 -17.27 -5.34
CA PRO A 357 6.92 -16.99 -4.15
C PRO A 357 6.27 -15.60 -4.20
N HIS A 358 6.92 -14.62 -4.84
CA HIS A 358 6.38 -13.28 -4.99
C HIS A 358 5.14 -13.25 -5.90
N GLU A 359 5.18 -13.90 -7.06
CA GLU A 359 4.00 -13.97 -7.95
C GLU A 359 2.93 -14.92 -7.39
N PHE A 360 3.34 -16.01 -6.75
CA PHE A 360 2.44 -16.97 -6.13
C PHE A 360 1.52 -16.32 -5.08
N GLN A 361 2.05 -15.45 -4.20
CA GLN A 361 1.22 -14.76 -3.21
C GLN A 361 0.10 -13.91 -3.86
N PHE A 362 0.33 -13.33 -5.03
CA PHE A 362 -0.68 -12.56 -5.73
C PHE A 362 -1.76 -13.45 -6.35
N ASP A 363 -1.39 -14.65 -6.82
CA ASP A 363 -2.37 -15.61 -7.31
C ASP A 363 -3.26 -16.11 -6.17
N VAL A 364 -2.68 -16.45 -5.01
CA VAL A 364 -3.43 -16.81 -3.80
C VAL A 364 -4.34 -15.67 -3.35
N ALA A 365 -3.87 -14.41 -3.41
CA ALA A 365 -4.65 -13.24 -3.03
C ALA A 365 -5.97 -13.11 -3.80
N SER A 366 -6.06 -13.67 -5.01
CA SER A 366 -7.29 -13.66 -5.81
C SER A 366 -8.42 -14.52 -5.23
N TRP A 367 -8.10 -15.47 -4.35
CA TRP A 367 -9.01 -16.49 -3.82
C TRP A 367 -9.34 -16.36 -2.34
N VAL A 368 -8.73 -15.39 -1.64
CA VAL A 368 -8.88 -15.22 -0.19
C VAL A 368 -9.91 -14.17 0.17
N ASP A 369 -10.37 -14.19 1.42
CA ASP A 369 -11.38 -13.28 1.97
C ASP A 369 -10.74 -11.99 2.52
N GLY A 370 -9.48 -12.07 2.94
CA GLY A 370 -8.72 -10.95 3.49
C GLY A 370 -7.31 -10.85 2.96
N VAL A 371 -6.89 -9.62 2.65
CA VAL A 371 -5.52 -9.30 2.22
C VAL A 371 -4.94 -8.28 3.18
N ILE A 372 -3.84 -8.65 3.86
CA ILE A 372 -3.08 -7.78 4.74
C ILE A 372 -1.84 -7.32 3.97
N CYS A 373 -1.68 -6.02 3.74
CA CYS A 373 -0.61 -5.53 2.88
C CYS A 373 -0.21 -4.07 3.17
N ASP A 374 0.85 -3.60 2.50
CA ASP A 374 1.24 -2.19 2.50
C ASP A 374 0.24 -1.34 1.71
N TYR A 375 0.15 -0.05 2.05
CA TYR A 375 -0.68 0.93 1.32
C TYR A 375 -0.41 0.94 -0.18
N ASN A 376 0.84 0.71 -0.60
CA ASN A 376 1.24 0.73 -2.01
C ASN A 376 0.43 -0.26 -2.85
N TYR A 377 0.09 -1.42 -2.29
CA TYR A 377 -0.68 -2.44 -3.02
C TYR A 377 -2.12 -2.03 -3.34
N ALA A 378 -2.65 -0.99 -2.67
CA ALA A 378 -3.98 -0.46 -2.95
C ALA A 378 -3.94 0.91 -3.66
N PHE A 379 -2.95 1.77 -3.36
CA PHE A 379 -3.00 3.18 -3.73
C PHE A 379 -1.92 3.61 -4.72
N ASP A 380 -0.73 2.98 -4.74
CA ASP A 380 0.36 3.41 -5.60
C ASP A 380 0.07 3.13 -7.08
N PRO A 381 0.15 4.13 -7.98
CA PRO A 381 -0.15 3.96 -9.40
C PRO A 381 0.63 2.83 -10.08
N THR A 382 1.87 2.61 -9.64
CA THR A 382 2.80 1.64 -10.26
C THR A 382 2.75 0.26 -9.61
N SER A 383 2.50 0.19 -8.28
CA SER A 383 2.62 -1.02 -7.47
C SER A 383 1.28 -1.63 -7.08
N LYS A 384 0.15 -0.94 -7.31
CA LYS A 384 -1.18 -1.44 -6.93
C LYS A 384 -1.53 -2.75 -7.61
N LEU A 385 -2.26 -3.58 -6.90
CA LEU A 385 -2.72 -4.88 -7.38
C LEU A 385 -3.73 -4.71 -8.52
N LYS A 386 -3.24 -4.69 -9.76
CA LYS A 386 -4.07 -4.49 -10.98
C LYS A 386 -5.22 -5.49 -11.09
N ARG A 387 -5.08 -6.70 -10.53
CA ARG A 387 -6.16 -7.71 -10.50
C ARG A 387 -7.39 -7.30 -9.68
N PHE A 388 -7.24 -6.32 -8.76
CA PHE A 388 -8.34 -5.74 -7.96
C PHE A 388 -8.60 -4.29 -8.30
N PHE A 389 -7.54 -3.55 -8.63
CA PHE A 389 -7.55 -2.09 -8.73
C PHE A 389 -7.13 -1.58 -10.12
N ALA A 390 -7.32 -2.39 -11.18
CA ALA A 390 -7.16 -1.89 -12.55
C ALA A 390 -8.18 -0.77 -12.84
N GLU A 391 -7.86 0.05 -13.84
CA GLU A 391 -8.74 1.12 -14.28
C GLU A 391 -10.11 0.55 -14.73
N GLY A 392 -11.20 1.13 -14.22
CA GLY A 392 -12.55 0.68 -14.51
C GLY A 392 -13.03 -0.54 -13.69
N THR A 393 -12.19 -1.16 -12.87
CA THR A 393 -12.64 -2.24 -11.96
C THR A 393 -13.19 -1.68 -10.67
N LYS A 394 -14.24 -2.32 -10.15
CA LYS A 394 -14.82 -2.06 -8.83
C LYS A 394 -15.19 -3.37 -8.18
N GLY A 395 -15.04 -3.43 -6.85
CA GLY A 395 -15.48 -4.55 -6.04
C GLY A 395 -16.11 -4.07 -4.73
N ASP A 396 -16.86 -4.93 -4.07
CA ASP A 396 -17.42 -4.60 -2.74
C ASP A 396 -16.32 -4.78 -1.65
N TYR A 397 -15.15 -4.12 -1.84
CA TYR A 397 -13.99 -4.20 -0.95
C TYR A 397 -14.15 -3.29 0.25
N ILE A 398 -13.74 -3.77 1.43
CA ILE A 398 -13.69 -3.00 2.66
C ILE A 398 -12.23 -2.67 2.93
N PHE A 399 -11.88 -1.39 2.99
CA PHE A 399 -10.54 -0.93 3.33
C PHE A 399 -10.47 -0.60 4.83
N LEU A 400 -9.58 -1.26 5.55
CA LEU A 400 -9.18 -0.92 6.90
C LEU A 400 -7.76 -0.35 6.87
N ILE A 401 -7.63 0.93 7.11
CA ILE A 401 -6.37 1.69 6.94
C ILE A 401 -5.82 2.02 8.31
N ASP A 402 -4.88 1.17 8.76
CA ASP A 402 -4.26 1.29 10.07
C ASP A 402 -3.08 2.27 10.05
N GLU A 403 -2.85 2.91 11.20
CA GLU A 403 -1.87 3.98 11.36
C GLU A 403 -1.99 5.03 10.24
N ALA A 404 -3.24 5.39 9.94
CA ALA A 404 -3.60 6.22 8.79
C ALA A 404 -2.89 7.57 8.75
N HIS A 405 -2.40 8.08 9.89
CA HIS A 405 -1.59 9.29 9.94
C HIS A 405 -0.36 9.26 9.01
N ASN A 406 0.19 8.05 8.73
CA ASN A 406 1.31 7.88 7.82
C ASN A 406 0.91 8.05 6.34
N LEU A 407 -0.38 7.91 6.03
CA LEU A 407 -0.86 7.94 4.64
C LEU A 407 -0.72 9.34 4.01
N VAL A 408 -0.59 10.42 4.78
CA VAL A 408 -0.37 11.77 4.23
C VAL A 408 0.96 11.84 3.48
N GLU A 409 2.06 11.52 4.15
CA GLU A 409 3.40 11.55 3.53
C GLU A 409 3.54 10.44 2.49
N ARG A 410 3.06 9.23 2.80
CA ARG A 410 3.07 8.10 1.86
C ARG A 410 2.25 8.40 0.60
N GLY A 411 1.09 9.05 0.74
CA GLY A 411 0.26 9.48 -0.40
C GLY A 411 0.98 10.51 -1.24
N ARG A 412 1.60 11.51 -0.62
CA ARG A 412 2.44 12.48 -1.34
C ARG A 412 3.55 11.78 -2.13
N ASP A 413 4.26 10.84 -1.52
CA ASP A 413 5.36 10.12 -2.17
C ASP A 413 4.86 9.24 -3.33
N MET A 414 3.77 8.46 -3.12
CA MET A 414 3.19 7.59 -4.15
C MET A 414 2.75 8.33 -5.40
N PHE A 415 2.23 9.55 -5.23
CA PHE A 415 1.72 10.36 -6.32
C PHE A 415 2.69 11.47 -6.77
N SER A 416 3.96 11.41 -6.38
CA SER A 416 5.02 12.32 -6.81
C SER A 416 6.06 11.61 -7.67
N ALA A 417 6.74 12.38 -8.52
CA ALA A 417 7.85 11.86 -9.34
C ALA A 417 8.99 12.84 -9.42
N THR A 418 10.22 12.32 -9.49
CA THR A 418 11.44 13.13 -9.57
C THR A 418 12.33 12.63 -10.69
N LEU A 419 12.81 13.55 -11.54
CA LEU A 419 13.84 13.28 -12.54
C LEU A 419 15.12 14.03 -12.18
N VAL A 420 16.22 13.29 -12.13
CA VAL A 420 17.56 13.82 -11.82
C VAL A 420 18.36 13.99 -13.11
N LYS A 421 18.88 15.20 -13.33
CA LYS A 421 19.63 15.54 -14.53
C LYS A 421 20.89 14.68 -14.69
N GLU A 422 21.57 14.42 -13.59
CA GLU A 422 22.83 13.66 -13.57
C GLU A 422 22.60 12.18 -13.98
N GLU A 423 21.42 11.61 -13.74
CA GLU A 423 21.03 10.26 -14.21
C GLU A 423 20.93 10.20 -15.74
N ILE A 424 20.38 11.24 -16.39
CA ILE A 424 20.34 11.33 -17.87
C ILE A 424 21.75 11.28 -18.44
N LEU A 425 22.70 12.00 -17.81
CA LEU A 425 24.10 11.99 -18.23
C LEU A 425 24.77 10.64 -18.01
N LYS A 426 24.50 9.99 -16.87
CA LYS A 426 25.01 8.65 -16.55
C LYS A 426 24.57 7.62 -17.59
N VAL A 427 23.28 7.58 -17.90
CA VAL A 427 22.73 6.64 -18.88
C VAL A 427 23.29 6.92 -20.30
N ARG A 428 23.42 8.20 -20.69
CA ARG A 428 24.07 8.56 -21.94
C ARG A 428 25.52 8.06 -22.03
N GLN A 429 26.27 8.11 -20.94
CA GLN A 429 27.65 7.60 -20.90
C GLN A 429 27.67 6.06 -20.98
N LEU A 430 26.77 5.37 -20.28
CA LEU A 430 26.63 3.91 -20.32
C LEU A 430 26.29 3.40 -21.71
N LEU A 431 25.39 4.08 -22.43
CA LEU A 431 24.96 3.68 -23.77
C LEU A 431 26.01 3.95 -24.87
N ARG A 432 26.94 4.87 -24.66
CA ARG A 432 27.92 5.29 -25.69
C ARG A 432 28.74 4.15 -26.29
N PRO A 433 29.26 3.16 -25.53
CA PRO A 433 30.00 2.02 -26.10
C PRO A 433 29.16 1.11 -27.02
N TYR A 434 27.84 1.10 -26.81
CA TYR A 434 26.89 0.25 -27.54
C TYR A 434 26.32 0.90 -28.80
N ALA A 435 26.87 2.05 -29.21
CA ALA A 435 26.42 2.81 -30.41
C ALA A 435 24.87 2.92 -30.48
N PRO A 436 24.21 3.60 -29.55
CA PRO A 436 22.76 3.54 -29.32
C PRO A 436 21.88 4.06 -30.46
N GLY A 437 22.50 4.49 -31.56
CA GLY A 437 21.82 5.09 -32.71
C GLY A 437 21.60 6.59 -32.53
N LYS A 438 21.51 7.28 -33.68
CA LYS A 438 21.40 8.75 -33.70
C LYS A 438 20.10 9.28 -33.06
N LYS A 439 19.00 8.52 -33.11
CA LYS A 439 17.69 8.93 -32.57
C LYS A 439 17.73 8.96 -31.04
N LEU A 440 18.17 7.86 -30.41
CA LEU A 440 18.27 7.77 -28.95
C LEU A 440 19.27 8.78 -28.37
N GLU A 441 20.45 8.95 -29.02
CA GLU A 441 21.42 9.96 -28.60
C GLU A 441 20.85 11.39 -28.68
N LYS A 442 20.08 11.69 -29.72
CA LYS A 442 19.41 12.98 -29.88
C LYS A 442 18.34 13.22 -28.84
N ALA A 443 17.54 12.20 -28.49
CA ALA A 443 16.52 12.29 -27.46
C ALA A 443 17.14 12.54 -26.07
N LEU A 444 18.18 11.79 -25.69
CA LEU A 444 18.94 12.00 -24.45
C LEU A 444 19.54 13.43 -24.39
N ASN A 445 20.11 13.91 -25.49
CA ASN A 445 20.70 15.25 -25.56
C ASN A 445 19.64 16.34 -25.40
N ARG A 446 18.45 16.19 -26.00
CA ARG A 446 17.34 17.12 -25.83
C ARG A 446 16.85 17.21 -24.39
N CYS A 447 16.60 16.07 -23.74
CA CYS A 447 16.20 16.04 -22.35
C CYS A 447 17.26 16.66 -21.44
N ASN A 448 18.54 16.30 -21.61
CA ASN A 448 19.63 16.90 -20.85
C ASN A 448 19.75 18.41 -21.07
N HIS A 449 19.58 18.88 -22.32
CA HIS A 449 19.62 20.30 -22.62
C HIS A 449 18.51 21.08 -21.92
N GLN A 450 17.29 20.58 -21.95
CA GLN A 450 16.17 21.22 -21.26
C GLN A 450 16.37 21.26 -19.75
N MET A 451 16.85 20.17 -19.15
CA MET A 451 17.21 20.15 -17.72
C MET A 451 18.35 21.13 -17.40
N LEU A 452 19.28 21.37 -18.34
CA LEU A 452 20.32 22.39 -18.19
C LEU A 452 19.75 23.81 -18.27
N VAL A 453 18.72 24.05 -19.09
CA VAL A 453 18.01 25.35 -19.11
C VAL A 453 17.38 25.60 -17.73
N TYR A 454 16.61 24.65 -17.21
CA TYR A 454 16.01 24.77 -15.87
C TYR A 454 17.06 24.97 -14.77
N LYS A 455 18.20 24.25 -14.85
CA LYS A 455 19.30 24.41 -13.88
C LYS A 455 19.90 25.82 -13.86
N ARG A 456 19.96 26.48 -15.01
CA ARG A 456 20.50 27.86 -15.13
C ARG A 456 19.54 28.92 -14.56
N GLU A 457 18.25 28.60 -14.53
CA GLU A 457 17.18 29.48 -14.06
C GLU A 457 16.85 29.22 -12.57
N CYS A 458 17.47 28.21 -11.96
CA CYS A 458 17.21 27.81 -10.58
C CYS A 458 18.38 28.22 -9.66
N ASP A 459 18.12 29.14 -8.71
CA ASP A 459 19.09 29.50 -7.69
C ASP A 459 19.20 28.42 -6.61
N SER A 460 18.12 28.06 -5.98
CA SER A 460 18.04 26.99 -4.95
C SER A 460 16.81 26.10 -5.12
N CYS A 461 15.66 26.71 -5.34
CA CYS A 461 14.38 26.08 -5.62
C CYS A 461 13.50 27.05 -6.43
N THR A 462 12.95 26.59 -7.54
CA THR A 462 12.14 27.41 -8.44
C THR A 462 10.88 26.67 -8.85
N GLU A 463 9.72 27.25 -8.56
CA GLU A 463 8.41 26.74 -9.01
C GLU A 463 8.24 27.01 -10.52
N LEU A 464 7.72 26.03 -11.25
CA LEU A 464 7.46 26.11 -12.69
C LEU A 464 5.94 25.99 -12.92
N GLU A 465 5.42 26.77 -13.87
CA GLU A 465 4.00 26.70 -14.22
C GLU A 465 3.64 25.43 -15.00
N SER A 466 4.53 24.96 -15.85
CA SER A 466 4.30 23.78 -16.69
C SER A 466 5.61 23.20 -17.22
N VAL A 467 5.61 21.88 -17.44
CA VAL A 467 6.70 21.15 -18.11
C VAL A 467 6.20 20.34 -19.31
N SER A 468 5.08 20.73 -19.91
CA SER A 468 4.45 20.01 -21.03
C SER A 468 5.40 19.78 -22.24
N THR A 469 6.19 20.78 -22.60
CA THR A 469 7.20 20.63 -23.67
C THR A 469 8.30 19.64 -23.30
N PHE A 470 8.73 19.63 -22.04
CA PHE A 470 9.70 18.66 -21.55
C PHE A 470 9.13 17.24 -21.52
N LEU A 471 7.86 17.10 -21.15
CA LEU A 471 7.17 15.80 -21.18
C LEU A 471 7.16 15.18 -22.59
N MET A 472 6.92 15.98 -23.63
CA MET A 472 7.01 15.46 -25.01
C MET A 472 8.41 14.91 -25.33
N MET A 473 9.47 15.55 -24.81
CA MET A 473 10.84 15.05 -24.98
C MET A 473 11.08 13.76 -24.18
N VAL A 474 10.51 13.67 -22.96
CA VAL A 474 10.56 12.46 -22.11
C VAL A 474 9.85 11.30 -22.79
N ASN A 475 8.66 11.50 -23.35
CA ASN A 475 7.92 10.46 -24.05
C ASN A 475 8.68 9.95 -25.28
N GLN A 476 9.28 10.86 -26.08
CA GLN A 476 10.15 10.46 -27.18
C GLN A 476 11.36 9.65 -26.69
N LEU A 477 11.96 10.03 -25.55
CA LEU A 477 13.08 9.28 -24.98
C LEU A 477 12.64 7.89 -24.50
N LEU A 478 11.44 7.77 -23.92
CA LEU A 478 10.85 6.47 -23.50
C LEU A 478 10.70 5.51 -24.70
N GLU A 479 10.20 5.98 -25.84
CA GLU A 479 10.06 5.17 -27.07
C GLU A 479 11.41 4.65 -27.57
N GLU A 480 12.41 5.51 -27.64
CA GLU A 480 13.75 5.15 -28.10
C GLU A 480 14.46 4.19 -27.13
N LEU A 481 14.28 4.39 -25.79
CA LEU A 481 14.82 3.48 -24.78
C LEU A 481 14.12 2.12 -24.82
N ALA A 482 12.79 2.08 -25.00
CA ALA A 482 12.06 0.83 -25.15
C ALA A 482 12.56 0.02 -26.35
N SER A 483 12.73 0.67 -27.49
CA SER A 483 13.28 0.04 -28.70
C SER A 483 14.70 -0.49 -28.49
N TRP A 484 15.55 0.27 -27.78
CA TRP A 484 16.90 -0.17 -27.45
C TRP A 484 16.89 -1.38 -26.49
N LEU A 485 16.08 -1.35 -25.45
CA LEU A 485 15.95 -2.42 -24.45
C LEU A 485 15.44 -3.73 -25.07
N GLU A 486 14.56 -3.65 -26.05
CA GLU A 486 14.05 -4.80 -26.79
C GLU A 486 15.13 -5.43 -27.70
N ALA A 487 15.92 -4.60 -28.35
CA ALA A 487 17.00 -5.05 -29.20
C ALA A 487 18.22 -5.64 -28.43
N HIS A 488 18.37 -5.30 -27.13
CA HIS A 488 19.57 -5.63 -26.34
C HIS A 488 19.19 -6.41 -25.05
N LYS A 489 18.45 -7.51 -25.19
CA LYS A 489 17.93 -8.31 -24.05
C LYS A 489 19.02 -8.91 -23.14
N THR A 490 20.20 -9.18 -23.67
CA THR A 490 21.34 -9.79 -22.96
C THR A 490 22.46 -8.81 -22.62
N SER A 491 22.23 -7.49 -22.71
CA SER A 491 23.27 -6.51 -22.44
C SER A 491 23.55 -6.35 -20.94
N GLU A 492 24.81 -6.29 -20.55
CA GLU A 492 25.27 -6.10 -19.15
C GLU A 492 24.73 -4.79 -18.53
N ILE A 493 24.51 -3.75 -19.32
CA ILE A 493 23.99 -2.46 -18.84
C ILE A 493 22.46 -2.38 -18.86
N ARG A 494 21.79 -3.47 -19.30
CA ARG A 494 20.34 -3.49 -19.45
C ARG A 494 19.61 -3.10 -18.17
N LYS A 495 20.07 -3.61 -17.01
CA LYS A 495 19.46 -3.33 -15.69
C LYS A 495 19.44 -1.82 -15.39
N GLN A 496 20.56 -1.13 -15.55
CA GLN A 496 20.65 0.32 -15.29
C GLN A 496 19.82 1.14 -16.27
N VAL A 497 19.77 0.73 -17.54
CA VAL A 497 18.94 1.40 -18.54
C VAL A 497 17.45 1.17 -18.26
N LEU A 498 17.08 -0.01 -17.81
CA LEU A 498 15.70 -0.38 -17.44
C LEU A 498 15.23 0.40 -16.20
N GLU A 499 16.06 0.54 -15.18
CA GLU A 499 15.75 1.36 -14.01
C GLU A 499 15.49 2.82 -14.41
N PHE A 500 16.33 3.38 -15.25
CA PHE A 500 16.13 4.75 -15.75
C PHE A 500 14.86 4.87 -16.60
N TYR A 501 14.56 3.87 -17.43
CA TYR A 501 13.31 3.81 -18.19
C TYR A 501 12.09 3.84 -17.27
N PHE A 502 12.10 3.07 -16.18
CA PHE A 502 11.01 3.07 -15.20
C PHE A 502 10.87 4.42 -14.49
N ASN A 503 11.97 5.10 -14.17
CA ASN A 503 11.93 6.43 -13.59
C ASN A 503 11.29 7.46 -14.53
N LEU A 504 11.66 7.44 -15.81
CA LEU A 504 11.05 8.29 -16.82
C LEU A 504 9.56 7.98 -17.02
N ARG A 505 9.20 6.70 -17.06
CA ARG A 505 7.83 6.24 -17.21
C ARG A 505 6.97 6.68 -16.01
N ASN A 506 7.46 6.48 -14.81
CA ASN A 506 6.77 6.95 -13.59
C ASN A 506 6.55 8.48 -13.65
N PHE A 507 7.54 9.24 -14.08
CA PHE A 507 7.39 10.69 -14.25
C PHE A 507 6.30 11.04 -15.27
N SER A 508 6.23 10.35 -16.40
CA SER A 508 5.19 10.54 -17.41
C SER A 508 3.80 10.15 -16.88
N GLU A 509 3.69 9.04 -16.15
CA GLU A 509 2.43 8.58 -15.55
C GLU A 509 1.94 9.56 -14.46
N ILE A 510 2.81 10.04 -13.61
CA ILE A 510 2.46 11.03 -12.57
C ILE A 510 2.08 12.37 -13.20
N TYR A 511 2.73 12.79 -14.29
CA TYR A 511 2.35 14.03 -14.97
C TYR A 511 0.89 14.01 -15.45
N ASN A 512 0.36 12.85 -15.84
CA ASN A 512 -1.05 12.72 -16.24
C ASN A 512 -2.03 12.90 -15.06
N LEU A 513 -1.55 12.87 -13.82
CA LEU A 513 -2.33 13.13 -12.60
C LEU A 513 -2.19 14.57 -12.10
N VAL A 514 -1.32 15.37 -12.72
CA VAL A 514 -1.05 16.76 -12.26
C VAL A 514 -2.29 17.63 -12.47
N ASP A 515 -2.75 18.20 -11.36
CA ASP A 515 -3.86 19.13 -11.25
C ASP A 515 -3.48 20.28 -10.29
N GLU A 516 -4.46 21.03 -9.77
CA GLU A 516 -4.27 22.09 -8.78
C GLU A 516 -3.70 21.62 -7.45
N ASN A 517 -3.71 20.30 -7.17
CA ASN A 517 -3.14 19.71 -5.96
C ASN A 517 -1.63 19.43 -6.07
N TYR A 518 -1.02 19.84 -7.18
CA TYR A 518 0.40 19.61 -7.43
C TYR A 518 1.21 20.92 -7.47
N LEU A 519 2.49 20.78 -7.15
CA LEU A 519 3.52 21.77 -7.44
C LEU A 519 4.58 21.16 -8.35
N ILE A 520 4.97 21.89 -9.38
CA ILE A 520 6.10 21.51 -10.25
C ILE A 520 7.25 22.44 -9.89
N TYR A 521 8.38 21.87 -9.48
CA TYR A 521 9.52 22.70 -9.12
C TYR A 521 10.85 22.03 -9.43
N THR A 522 11.90 22.84 -9.52
CA THR A 522 13.28 22.40 -9.63
C THR A 522 14.04 22.75 -8.37
N SER A 523 14.97 21.90 -7.97
CA SER A 523 15.83 22.12 -6.80
C SER A 523 17.14 21.32 -6.90
N TYR A 524 18.04 21.59 -5.97
CA TYR A 524 19.23 20.77 -5.76
C TYR A 524 18.97 19.77 -4.63
N LEU A 525 19.38 18.52 -4.84
CA LEU A 525 19.38 17.49 -3.82
C LEU A 525 20.57 17.67 -2.86
N ASP A 526 20.56 16.97 -1.72
CA ASP A 526 21.62 17.09 -0.69
C ASP A 526 23.03 16.72 -1.22
N ASN A 527 23.09 15.84 -2.24
CA ASN A 527 24.33 15.48 -2.93
C ASN A 527 24.78 16.47 -4.00
N GLY A 528 24.03 17.56 -4.21
CA GLY A 528 24.29 18.60 -5.21
C GLY A 528 23.75 18.29 -6.61
N ASP A 529 23.11 17.16 -6.82
CA ASP A 529 22.47 16.84 -8.10
C ASP A 529 21.23 17.72 -8.34
N PHE A 530 20.94 18.01 -9.61
CA PHE A 530 19.81 18.84 -9.99
C PHE A 530 18.58 18.00 -10.33
N ALA A 531 17.44 18.31 -9.72
CA ALA A 531 16.19 17.59 -9.86
C ALA A 531 15.03 18.47 -10.34
N LEU A 532 14.17 17.88 -11.15
CA LEU A 532 12.83 18.36 -11.48
C LEU A 532 11.83 17.46 -10.77
N ARG A 533 10.91 18.03 -9.99
CA ARG A 533 9.92 17.27 -9.21
C ARG A 533 8.48 17.66 -9.56
N LEU A 534 7.67 16.64 -9.77
CA LEU A 534 6.21 16.72 -9.75
C LEU A 534 5.78 16.34 -8.33
N PHE A 535 5.37 17.30 -7.54
CA PHE A 535 5.09 17.10 -6.11
C PHE A 535 3.60 17.17 -5.83
N CYS A 536 3.02 16.04 -5.43
CA CYS A 536 1.65 15.96 -4.96
C CYS A 536 1.54 16.56 -3.56
N VAL A 537 1.01 17.76 -3.45
CA VAL A 537 0.85 18.46 -2.17
C VAL A 537 -0.33 17.92 -1.38
N ASN A 538 -1.45 17.70 -2.07
CA ASN A 538 -2.65 17.12 -1.48
C ASN A 538 -3.06 15.85 -2.24
N PRO A 539 -2.86 14.64 -1.65
CA PRO A 539 -3.18 13.39 -2.32
C PRO A 539 -4.67 13.00 -2.27
N ALA A 540 -5.54 13.83 -1.70
CA ALA A 540 -6.94 13.47 -1.42
C ALA A 540 -7.70 13.01 -2.67
N GLU A 541 -7.57 13.70 -3.81
CA GLU A 541 -8.25 13.34 -5.05
C GLU A 541 -7.79 11.96 -5.57
N ASN A 542 -6.48 11.73 -5.58
CA ASN A 542 -5.89 10.48 -6.03
C ASN A 542 -6.27 9.31 -5.10
N LEU A 543 -6.23 9.52 -3.79
CA LEU A 543 -6.66 8.52 -2.80
C LEU A 543 -8.15 8.23 -2.93
N GLN A 544 -8.98 9.25 -3.12
CA GLN A 544 -10.43 9.09 -3.30
C GLN A 544 -10.76 8.24 -4.54
N GLN A 545 -10.06 8.44 -5.63
CA GLN A 545 -10.23 7.62 -6.83
C GLN A 545 -9.94 6.13 -6.55
N CYS A 546 -8.90 5.85 -5.77
CA CYS A 546 -8.59 4.47 -5.34
C CYS A 546 -9.65 3.91 -4.37
N ILE A 547 -10.09 4.70 -3.38
CA ILE A 547 -11.11 4.30 -2.41
C ILE A 547 -12.45 4.01 -3.09
N ASN A 548 -12.81 4.77 -4.12
CA ASN A 548 -14.03 4.59 -4.92
C ASN A 548 -14.06 3.28 -5.71
N GLN A 549 -12.95 2.55 -5.78
CA GLN A 549 -12.90 1.18 -6.33
C GLN A 549 -13.42 0.14 -5.33
N GLY A 550 -13.56 0.51 -4.05
CA GLY A 550 -14.14 -0.32 -3.00
C GLY A 550 -15.52 0.14 -2.56
N ARG A 551 -15.99 -0.47 -1.48
CA ARG A 551 -17.31 -0.20 -0.87
C ARG A 551 -17.23 0.85 0.23
N SER A 552 -16.21 0.76 1.09
CA SER A 552 -16.09 1.55 2.31
C SER A 552 -14.63 1.61 2.76
N ALA A 553 -14.24 2.71 3.39
CA ALA A 553 -12.91 2.87 3.97
C ALA A 553 -13.01 3.32 5.43
N VAL A 554 -12.18 2.73 6.29
CA VAL A 554 -12.06 3.09 7.70
C VAL A 554 -10.61 3.48 7.96
N PHE A 555 -10.37 4.75 8.19
CA PHE A 555 -9.08 5.33 8.57
C PHE A 555 -8.98 5.40 10.08
N PHE A 556 -8.01 4.75 10.66
CA PHE A 556 -7.86 4.75 12.12
C PHE A 556 -6.41 4.90 12.58
N SER A 557 -6.24 5.69 13.62
CA SER A 557 -4.96 5.89 14.31
C SER A 557 -5.18 6.51 15.68
N ALA A 558 -4.17 6.41 16.54
CA ALA A 558 -4.14 7.12 17.80
C ALA A 558 -3.93 8.64 17.65
N THR A 559 -3.36 9.06 16.55
CA THR A 559 -2.86 10.43 16.33
C THR A 559 -3.53 11.16 15.16
N LEU A 560 -4.78 10.78 14.79
CA LEU A 560 -5.57 11.51 13.80
C LEU A 560 -6.11 12.84 14.35
N LEU A 561 -5.21 13.72 14.74
CA LEU A 561 -5.52 15.04 15.30
C LEU A 561 -4.77 16.16 14.56
N PRO A 562 -5.46 17.22 14.10
CA PRO A 562 -6.93 17.37 14.10
C PRO A 562 -7.57 16.55 12.98
N VAL A 563 -8.68 15.91 13.23
CA VAL A 563 -9.35 15.04 12.27
C VAL A 563 -9.66 15.72 10.94
N GLN A 564 -9.99 17.01 10.96
CA GLN A 564 -10.32 17.78 9.76
C GLN A 564 -9.13 17.90 8.79
N TYR A 565 -7.91 17.99 9.31
CA TYR A 565 -6.70 17.95 8.49
C TYR A 565 -6.60 16.63 7.72
N TYR A 566 -6.73 15.51 8.42
CA TYR A 566 -6.65 14.20 7.78
C TYR A 566 -7.78 13.93 6.79
N LYS A 567 -9.01 14.37 7.10
CA LYS A 567 -10.14 14.31 6.17
C LYS A 567 -9.81 15.03 4.86
N LYS A 568 -9.29 16.25 4.93
CA LYS A 568 -8.90 17.04 3.74
C LYS A 568 -7.73 16.43 2.96
N MET A 569 -6.89 15.63 3.60
CA MET A 569 -5.73 14.98 2.97
C MET A 569 -6.04 13.61 2.39
N PHE A 570 -7.15 12.96 2.79
CA PHE A 570 -7.45 11.59 2.37
C PHE A 570 -8.69 11.46 1.51
N SER A 571 -9.64 12.39 1.61
CA SER A 571 -10.94 12.27 0.99
C SER A 571 -11.42 13.60 0.42
N THR A 572 -12.08 13.54 -0.72
CA THR A 572 -12.86 14.67 -1.28
C THR A 572 -14.35 14.52 -0.96
N ASN A 573 -14.73 13.42 -0.29
CA ASN A 573 -16.11 13.17 0.10
C ASN A 573 -16.49 14.04 1.30
N THR A 574 -17.62 14.75 1.21
CA THR A 574 -18.15 15.60 2.29
C THR A 574 -19.11 14.88 3.22
N ASP A 575 -19.60 13.68 2.80
CA ASP A 575 -20.59 12.88 3.53
C ASP A 575 -19.92 11.67 4.21
N ASP A 576 -18.87 11.94 4.96
CA ASP A 576 -18.08 11.00 5.74
C ASP A 576 -18.36 11.12 7.24
N TYR A 577 -17.91 10.13 8.00
CA TYR A 577 -18.07 10.09 9.46
C TYR A 577 -16.73 10.26 10.17
N ALA A 578 -16.81 10.78 11.40
CA ALA A 578 -15.67 10.82 12.31
C ALA A 578 -16.09 10.37 13.70
N ILE A 579 -15.25 9.55 14.33
CA ILE A 579 -15.44 9.07 15.71
C ILE A 579 -14.18 9.42 16.51
N TYR A 580 -14.39 10.03 17.65
CA TYR A 580 -13.39 10.14 18.71
C TYR A 580 -13.71 9.09 19.77
N VAL A 581 -12.82 8.14 19.97
CA VAL A 581 -13.00 7.07 20.96
C VAL A 581 -12.36 7.51 22.28
N GLU A 582 -13.14 7.49 23.35
CA GLU A 582 -12.61 7.82 24.67
C GLU A 582 -11.53 6.84 25.12
N SER A 583 -10.49 7.37 25.78
CA SER A 583 -9.42 6.56 26.33
C SER A 583 -9.97 5.64 27.44
N PRO A 584 -9.62 4.34 27.43
CA PRO A 584 -9.99 3.44 28.51
C PRO A 584 -9.11 3.59 29.75
N PHE A 585 -8.05 4.41 29.66
CA PHE A 585 -7.06 4.55 30.69
C PHE A 585 -7.45 5.59 31.73
N ASP A 586 -7.17 5.28 32.99
CA ASP A 586 -7.39 6.20 34.10
C ASP A 586 -6.38 7.36 34.04
N PRO A 587 -6.83 8.62 33.91
CA PRO A 587 -5.93 9.77 33.96
C PRO A 587 -5.07 9.83 35.23
N ALA A 588 -5.56 9.30 36.37
CA ALA A 588 -4.81 9.26 37.61
C ALA A 588 -3.51 8.42 37.54
N LYS A 589 -3.44 7.47 36.60
CA LYS A 589 -2.25 6.63 36.37
C LYS A 589 -1.16 7.34 35.54
N ARG A 590 -1.40 8.55 35.11
CA ARG A 590 -0.45 9.34 34.31
C ARG A 590 -0.14 10.67 34.98
N CYS A 591 1.14 11.04 35.04
CA CYS A 591 1.61 12.38 35.34
C CYS A 591 2.01 13.06 34.03
N LEU A 592 1.21 14.00 33.53
CA LEU A 592 1.54 14.77 32.32
C LEU A 592 1.89 16.20 32.69
N ALA A 593 3.13 16.61 32.37
CA ALA A 593 3.63 17.95 32.72
C ALA A 593 4.32 18.64 31.54
N ILE A 594 4.17 19.98 31.45
CA ILE A 594 4.87 20.84 30.50
C ILE A 594 5.95 21.62 31.25
N GLY A 595 7.22 21.42 30.88
CA GLY A 595 8.33 22.24 31.36
C GLY A 595 8.32 23.62 30.72
N SER A 596 7.97 24.64 31.50
CA SER A 596 7.63 25.98 31.00
C SER A 596 8.85 26.86 30.68
N GLU A 597 10.07 26.45 31.09
CA GLU A 597 11.30 27.26 31.02
C GLU A 597 12.21 26.86 29.84
N VAL A 598 11.82 25.85 29.09
CA VAL A 598 12.60 25.28 27.98
C VAL A 598 12.12 25.79 26.64
N SER A 599 13.07 26.09 25.75
CA SER A 599 12.80 26.43 24.34
C SER A 599 13.73 25.68 23.40
N THR A 600 13.17 24.96 22.45
CA THR A 600 13.98 24.28 21.43
C THR A 600 14.07 25.05 20.12
N LYS A 601 13.65 26.34 20.10
CA LYS A 601 13.77 27.22 18.94
C LYS A 601 15.25 27.34 18.53
N TYR A 602 15.53 27.28 17.22
CA TYR A 602 16.89 27.27 16.69
C TYR A 602 17.76 28.43 17.22
N GLN A 603 17.19 29.64 17.31
CA GLN A 603 17.88 30.84 17.81
C GLN A 603 18.24 30.77 19.30
N ARG A 604 17.62 29.90 20.07
CA ARG A 604 17.84 29.71 21.50
C ARG A 604 18.65 28.46 21.84
N ARG A 605 19.10 27.71 20.85
CA ARG A 605 19.96 26.51 21.05
C ARG A 605 21.36 26.94 21.47
N ASN A 606 21.59 26.90 22.76
CA ASN A 606 22.85 27.18 23.38
C ASN A 606 23.01 26.33 24.65
N ARG A 607 24.21 26.34 25.24
CA ARG A 607 24.53 25.53 26.42
C ARG A 607 23.53 25.75 27.58
N ALA A 608 23.13 26.98 27.85
CA ALA A 608 22.18 27.27 28.92
C ALA A 608 20.79 26.63 28.72
N GLU A 609 20.32 26.53 27.48
CA GLU A 609 19.08 25.80 27.20
C GLU A 609 19.28 24.29 27.29
N PHE A 610 20.46 23.77 26.92
CA PHE A 610 20.81 22.34 27.07
C PHE A 610 20.88 21.95 28.54
N GLU A 611 21.47 22.79 29.40
CA GLU A 611 21.50 22.64 30.86
C GLU A 611 20.08 22.59 31.46
N LYS A 612 19.15 23.43 30.98
CA LYS A 612 17.75 23.38 31.45
C LYS A 612 17.09 22.05 31.05
N ILE A 613 17.25 21.62 29.81
CA ILE A 613 16.68 20.34 29.33
C ILE A 613 17.26 19.18 30.15
N ALA A 614 18.59 19.12 30.30
CA ALA A 614 19.28 18.11 31.09
C ALA A 614 18.79 18.09 32.54
N ALA A 615 18.59 19.26 33.16
CA ALA A 615 18.07 19.38 34.50
C ALA A 615 16.65 18.81 34.65
N TYR A 616 15.73 19.14 33.72
CA TYR A 616 14.36 18.55 33.72
C TYR A 616 14.37 17.04 33.54
N LEU A 617 15.26 16.53 32.69
CA LEU A 617 15.46 15.07 32.49
C LEU A 617 15.93 14.42 33.78
N ASN A 618 16.93 15.01 34.42
CA ASN A 618 17.47 14.49 35.68
C ASN A 618 16.41 14.45 36.80
N GLU A 619 15.62 15.49 36.99
CA GLU A 619 14.52 15.50 37.97
C GLU A 619 13.50 14.38 37.72
N MET A 620 13.18 14.09 36.46
CA MET A 620 12.30 12.98 36.09
C MET A 620 12.98 11.61 36.38
N ILE A 621 14.24 11.43 35.97
CA ILE A 621 14.98 10.18 36.09
C ILE A 621 15.24 9.81 37.55
N GLN A 622 15.59 10.79 38.38
CA GLN A 622 15.86 10.60 39.83
C GLN A 622 14.59 10.40 40.68
N SER A 623 13.39 10.66 40.10
CA SER A 623 12.13 10.56 40.84
C SER A 623 11.74 9.12 41.22
N ARG A 624 12.15 8.13 40.43
CA ARG A 624 11.88 6.70 40.66
C ARG A 624 12.85 5.86 39.82
N LYS A 625 13.36 4.76 40.42
CA LYS A 625 14.12 3.76 39.68
C LYS A 625 13.23 3.09 38.62
N GLY A 626 13.73 2.99 37.37
CA GLY A 626 13.01 2.34 36.26
C GLY A 626 13.57 2.75 34.91
N ASN A 627 12.83 2.49 33.84
CA ASN A 627 13.25 2.76 32.47
C ASN A 627 12.57 4.01 31.93
N TYR A 628 13.34 4.86 31.28
CA TYR A 628 12.92 6.16 30.72
C TYR A 628 13.37 6.31 29.26
N MET A 629 12.62 7.06 28.47
CA MET A 629 13.03 7.50 27.12
C MET A 629 12.93 9.02 26.99
N ALA A 630 13.95 9.62 26.37
CA ALA A 630 13.97 11.05 26.01
C ALA A 630 14.00 11.17 24.48
N PHE A 631 12.96 11.77 23.90
CA PHE A 631 12.78 11.91 22.48
C PHE A 631 13.13 13.32 21.97
N PHE A 632 14.00 13.41 20.97
CA PHE A 632 14.52 14.65 20.43
C PHE A 632 14.16 14.86 18.95
N PRO A 633 14.06 16.10 18.48
CA PRO A 633 13.70 16.38 17.08
C PRO A 633 14.85 16.18 16.08
N SER A 634 16.10 16.03 16.56
CA SER A 634 17.28 15.81 15.72
C SER A 634 18.42 15.19 16.51
N TYR A 635 19.26 14.41 15.83
CA TYR A 635 20.49 13.81 16.40
C TYR A 635 21.40 14.85 17.02
N ARG A 636 21.59 16.00 16.36
CA ARG A 636 22.47 17.06 16.87
C ARG A 636 22.00 17.58 18.23
N LEU A 637 20.71 17.93 18.37
CA LEU A 637 20.18 18.40 19.65
C LEU A 637 20.25 17.33 20.73
N MET A 638 20.00 16.07 20.36
CA MET A 638 20.12 14.94 21.27
C MET A 638 21.55 14.80 21.81
N GLN A 639 22.55 14.83 20.93
CA GLN A 639 23.96 14.72 21.30
C GLN A 639 24.41 15.90 22.14
N ASP A 640 24.03 17.14 21.78
CA ASP A 640 24.36 18.35 22.54
C ASP A 640 23.79 18.29 23.96
N VAL A 641 22.55 17.86 24.14
CA VAL A 641 21.91 17.72 25.45
C VAL A 641 22.48 16.54 26.24
N TYR A 642 22.74 15.42 25.57
CA TYR A 642 23.35 14.25 26.21
C TYR A 642 24.75 14.57 26.79
N ALA A 643 25.60 15.26 26.02
CA ALA A 643 26.91 15.65 26.48
C ALA A 643 26.83 16.53 27.75
N VAL A 644 25.87 17.46 27.80
CA VAL A 644 25.65 18.28 29.01
C VAL A 644 25.08 17.46 30.17
N TYR A 645 24.16 16.51 29.87
CA TYR A 645 23.60 15.61 30.88
C TYR A 645 24.70 14.75 31.53
N GLU A 646 25.56 14.17 30.72
CA GLU A 646 26.68 13.34 31.20
C GLU A 646 27.69 14.16 32.00
N GLU A 647 28.01 15.39 31.58
CA GLU A 647 28.92 16.30 32.31
C GLU A 647 28.36 16.70 33.67
N LEU A 648 27.05 16.97 33.80
CA LEU A 648 26.47 17.57 35.01
C LEU A 648 25.73 16.55 35.91
N TYR A 649 25.26 15.43 35.38
CA TYR A 649 24.35 14.51 36.05
C TYR A 649 24.74 13.03 35.90
N ALA A 650 26.00 12.72 35.49
CA ALA A 650 26.45 11.34 35.46
C ALA A 650 26.27 10.68 36.82
N ASP A 651 25.58 9.55 36.89
CA ASP A 651 25.28 8.80 38.08
C ASP A 651 25.58 7.30 37.84
N GLU A 652 26.32 6.66 38.75
CA GLU A 652 26.65 5.23 38.68
C GLU A 652 25.40 4.33 38.67
N ASN A 653 24.24 4.81 39.17
CA ASN A 653 22.96 4.11 39.19
C ASN A 653 22.12 4.35 37.92
N VAL A 654 22.60 5.14 36.97
CA VAL A 654 21.92 5.45 35.72
C VAL A 654 22.72 4.94 34.54
N THR A 655 22.10 4.16 33.67
CA THR A 655 22.69 3.72 32.39
C THR A 655 22.01 4.45 31.23
N CYS A 656 22.82 5.13 30.40
CA CYS A 656 22.31 5.83 29.23
C CYS A 656 22.57 5.02 27.94
N LEU A 657 21.55 4.87 27.10
CA LEU A 657 21.65 4.33 25.74
C LEU A 657 21.33 5.43 24.74
N ILE A 658 22.08 5.51 23.65
CA ILE A 658 21.90 6.55 22.63
C ILE A 658 21.56 5.89 21.30
N GLN A 659 20.52 6.39 20.65
CA GLN A 659 20.20 6.00 19.30
C GLN A 659 21.22 6.57 18.31
N GLU A 660 21.90 5.72 17.56
CA GLU A 660 22.75 6.11 16.44
C GLU A 660 22.00 6.27 15.13
N SER A 661 22.52 7.08 14.21
CA SER A 661 21.87 7.38 12.92
C SER A 661 21.81 6.19 11.96
N ALA A 662 22.72 5.24 12.08
CA ALA A 662 22.88 4.09 11.18
C ALA A 662 22.89 2.75 11.92
N MET A 663 21.97 2.55 12.87
CA MET A 663 21.86 1.29 13.61
C MET A 663 21.42 0.14 12.69
N ARG A 664 22.15 -0.99 12.76
CA ARG A 664 21.78 -2.25 12.13
C ARG A 664 20.61 -2.89 12.89
N GLU A 665 19.94 -3.86 12.27
CA GLU A 665 18.77 -4.52 12.87
C GLU A 665 19.10 -5.17 14.23
N GLN A 666 20.23 -5.86 14.32
CA GLN A 666 20.73 -6.46 15.58
C GLN A 666 20.98 -5.44 16.69
N GLU A 667 21.49 -4.26 16.35
CA GLU A 667 21.74 -3.18 17.31
C GLU A 667 20.44 -2.58 17.82
N ARG A 668 19.41 -2.52 16.96
CA ARG A 668 18.06 -2.10 17.33
C ARG A 668 17.40 -3.09 18.27
N GLU A 669 17.51 -4.38 17.97
CA GLU A 669 17.01 -5.46 18.82
C GLU A 669 17.69 -5.42 20.20
N ALA A 670 19.01 -5.32 20.24
CA ALA A 670 19.76 -5.22 21.49
C ALA A 670 19.37 -3.98 22.34
N PHE A 671 19.09 -2.84 21.68
CA PHE A 671 18.59 -1.64 22.34
C PHE A 671 17.23 -1.91 23.02
N LEU A 672 16.31 -2.56 22.32
CA LEU A 672 14.96 -2.88 22.85
C LEU A 672 15.00 -3.96 23.93
N GLU A 673 15.86 -4.98 23.77
CA GLU A 673 16.07 -6.02 24.78
C GLU A 673 16.58 -5.45 26.11
N ALA A 674 17.36 -4.38 26.08
CA ALA A 674 17.82 -3.70 27.28
C ALA A 674 16.64 -3.15 28.11
N PHE A 675 15.57 -2.70 27.47
CA PHE A 675 14.33 -2.23 28.14
C PHE A 675 13.42 -3.38 28.61
N ALA A 676 13.55 -4.56 28.03
CA ALA A 676 12.74 -5.73 28.39
C ALA A 676 13.29 -6.48 29.60
N LYS A 677 14.53 -6.23 30.01
CA LYS A 677 15.18 -6.88 31.16
C LYS A 677 14.86 -6.14 32.46
N ASP A 678 14.80 -6.88 33.54
CA ASP A 678 14.83 -6.29 34.89
C ASP A 678 16.19 -5.66 35.15
N ASN A 679 16.24 -4.35 35.08
CA ASN A 679 17.49 -3.61 35.24
C ASN A 679 17.75 -3.31 36.71
N GLU A 680 18.96 -3.64 37.18
CA GLU A 680 19.42 -3.26 38.53
C GLU A 680 19.58 -1.74 38.68
N LYS A 681 19.80 -1.04 37.58
CA LYS A 681 19.98 0.42 37.49
C LYS A 681 18.86 1.06 36.71
N THR A 682 18.65 2.35 36.88
CA THR A 682 17.78 3.14 36.01
C THR A 682 18.34 3.17 34.58
N LEU A 683 17.49 2.88 33.59
CA LEU A 683 17.87 2.90 32.16
C LEU A 683 17.23 4.10 31.45
N VAL A 684 18.02 4.83 30.68
CA VAL A 684 17.55 5.99 29.92
C VAL A 684 17.94 5.85 28.45
N GLY A 685 16.94 5.78 27.56
CA GLY A 685 17.15 5.82 26.12
C GLY A 685 17.05 7.24 25.56
N PHE A 686 18.10 7.73 24.92
CA PHE A 686 18.09 8.96 24.15
C PHE A 686 17.76 8.63 22.70
N CYS A 687 16.59 9.06 22.23
CA CYS A 687 16.01 8.63 20.96
C CYS A 687 15.53 9.83 20.11
N ILE A 688 15.27 9.57 18.82
CA ILE A 688 14.75 10.59 17.89
C ILE A 688 13.24 10.45 17.74
N MET A 689 12.51 11.58 17.77
CA MET A 689 11.10 11.63 17.44
C MET A 689 10.85 11.25 15.97
N GLY A 690 9.85 10.40 15.72
CA GLY A 690 9.57 9.87 14.38
C GLY A 690 10.59 8.85 13.88
N GLY A 691 11.53 8.43 14.75
CA GLY A 691 12.47 7.33 14.48
C GLY A 691 11.91 5.98 14.92
N ILE A 692 12.73 4.94 14.72
CA ILE A 692 12.37 3.54 14.97
C ILE A 692 11.91 3.23 16.40
N PHE A 693 12.38 3.99 17.40
CA PHE A 693 11.99 3.81 18.80
C PHE A 693 10.81 4.68 19.25
N SER A 694 10.40 5.65 18.46
CA SER A 694 9.19 6.44 18.72
C SER A 694 7.94 5.81 18.12
N GLU A 695 8.10 4.81 17.24
CA GLU A 695 7.02 4.14 16.54
C GLU A 695 7.21 2.62 16.52
N GLY A 696 6.12 1.85 16.70
CA GLY A 696 6.12 0.41 16.47
C GLY A 696 6.85 -0.46 17.51
N ILE A 697 7.24 0.07 18.68
CA ILE A 697 7.77 -0.72 19.80
C ILE A 697 6.70 -0.93 20.85
N ASP A 698 6.72 -2.08 21.51
CA ASP A 698 5.81 -2.43 22.61
C ASP A 698 6.59 -2.64 23.92
N LEU A 699 6.55 -1.59 24.76
CA LEU A 699 7.19 -1.58 26.09
C LEU A 699 6.07 -1.36 27.12
N ASP A 700 5.38 -2.44 27.47
CA ASP A 700 4.29 -2.44 28.42
C ASP A 700 4.78 -2.61 29.87
N GLY A 701 3.96 -2.18 30.83
CA GLY A 701 4.23 -2.30 32.24
C GLY A 701 5.47 -1.51 32.71
N GLU A 702 6.28 -2.11 33.53
CA GLU A 702 7.48 -1.50 34.10
C GLU A 702 8.65 -1.32 33.09
N LYS A 703 8.50 -1.81 31.85
CA LYS A 703 9.51 -1.66 30.80
C LYS A 703 9.71 -0.20 30.39
N LEU A 704 8.73 0.68 30.60
CA LEU A 704 8.86 2.12 30.34
C LEU A 704 7.93 2.91 31.29
N ILE A 705 8.50 3.52 32.32
CA ILE A 705 7.75 4.30 33.32
C ILE A 705 7.78 5.81 33.10
N GLY A 706 8.54 6.29 32.12
CA GLY A 706 8.57 7.72 31.80
C GLY A 706 9.10 8.05 30.43
N ALA A 707 8.52 9.10 29.83
CA ALA A 707 8.99 9.67 28.56
C ALA A 707 9.08 11.20 28.64
N ALA A 708 10.22 11.71 28.19
CA ALA A 708 10.38 13.15 27.94
C ALA A 708 10.38 13.44 26.44
N VAL A 709 9.56 14.37 26.02
CA VAL A 709 9.49 14.82 24.62
C VAL A 709 10.07 16.23 24.52
N VAL A 710 11.26 16.34 23.95
CA VAL A 710 12.03 17.57 23.85
C VAL A 710 11.71 18.28 22.53
N GLY A 711 10.92 19.35 22.61
CA GLY A 711 10.51 20.15 21.46
C GLY A 711 9.20 19.69 20.80
N ALA A 712 8.65 20.55 19.96
CA ALA A 712 7.35 20.35 19.31
C ALA A 712 7.43 19.48 18.02
N GLY A 713 8.49 18.72 17.82
CA GLY A 713 8.61 17.76 16.70
C GLY A 713 8.65 18.41 15.31
N ILE A 714 8.75 19.72 15.21
CA ILE A 714 8.68 20.49 13.96
C ILE A 714 9.75 19.97 12.97
N PRO A 715 9.34 19.57 11.74
CA PRO A 715 10.29 19.19 10.68
C PRO A 715 11.31 20.31 10.39
N GLN A 716 12.46 19.91 9.85
CA GLN A 716 13.48 20.86 9.42
C GLN A 716 12.92 21.79 8.33
N VAL A 717 13.27 23.08 8.42
CA VAL A 717 12.94 24.03 7.37
C VAL A 717 13.73 23.72 6.10
N GLY A 718 13.04 23.65 4.98
CA GLY A 718 13.63 23.35 3.68
C GLY A 718 12.78 23.91 2.56
N PRO A 719 13.32 24.00 1.34
CA PRO A 719 12.62 24.60 0.20
C PRO A 719 11.24 23.95 -0.07
N GLU A 720 11.18 22.63 -0.06
CA GLU A 720 9.93 21.88 -0.28
C GLU A 720 8.88 22.19 0.79
N ARG A 721 9.28 22.26 2.06
CA ARG A 721 8.37 22.59 3.17
C ARG A 721 7.87 24.03 3.08
N GLU A 722 8.69 24.94 2.59
CA GLU A 722 8.25 26.34 2.37
C GLU A 722 7.29 26.43 1.16
N LEU A 723 7.51 25.67 0.08
CA LEU A 723 6.55 25.56 -1.02
C LEU A 723 5.23 24.97 -0.55
N LEU A 724 5.26 23.90 0.25
CA LEU A 724 4.08 23.29 0.87
C LEU A 724 3.31 24.32 1.72
N LYS A 725 4.01 25.07 2.57
CA LYS A 725 3.43 26.14 3.37
C LYS A 725 2.75 27.21 2.50
N GLN A 726 3.45 27.70 1.48
CA GLN A 726 2.92 28.71 0.57
C GLN A 726 1.69 28.23 -0.20
N TYR A 727 1.67 26.96 -0.60
CA TYR A 727 0.52 26.35 -1.26
C TYR A 727 -0.73 26.42 -0.37
N PHE A 728 -0.64 25.99 0.89
CA PHE A 728 -1.76 26.02 1.81
C PHE A 728 -2.14 27.45 2.22
N ASP A 729 -1.19 28.38 2.34
CA ASP A 729 -1.48 29.80 2.56
C ASP A 729 -2.27 30.38 1.37
N ARG A 730 -1.93 30.01 0.13
CA ARG A 730 -2.66 30.42 -1.09
C ARG A 730 -4.08 29.83 -1.16
N SER A 731 -4.29 28.61 -0.63
CA SER A 731 -5.60 27.95 -0.57
C SER A 731 -6.49 28.41 0.60
N GLY A 732 -6.04 29.40 1.40
CA GLY A 732 -6.80 29.97 2.52
C GLY A 732 -6.69 29.17 3.83
N GLU A 733 -5.79 28.19 3.91
CA GLU A 733 -5.47 27.46 5.12
C GLU A 733 -4.26 28.10 5.84
N ASN A 734 -3.99 27.69 7.07
CA ASN A 734 -2.74 28.09 7.72
C ASN A 734 -1.60 27.16 7.24
N GLY A 735 -0.80 27.62 6.28
CA GLY A 735 0.27 26.82 5.70
C GLY A 735 1.32 26.33 6.72
N PHE A 736 1.56 27.07 7.80
CA PHE A 736 2.46 26.63 8.88
C PHE A 736 1.91 25.41 9.61
N ASP A 737 0.60 25.30 9.76
CA ASP A 737 -0.04 24.16 10.39
C ASP A 737 0.15 22.90 9.57
N TYR A 738 -0.10 22.97 8.26
CA TYR A 738 0.00 21.85 7.35
C TYR A 738 1.45 21.39 7.11
N ALA A 739 2.39 22.34 6.97
CA ALA A 739 3.78 22.02 6.67
C ALA A 739 4.59 21.62 7.91
N TYR A 740 4.26 22.14 9.09
CA TYR A 740 5.12 22.07 10.27
C TYR A 740 4.41 21.60 11.54
N ARG A 741 3.29 22.24 11.96
CA ARG A 741 2.69 22.02 13.27
C ARG A 741 2.01 20.65 13.36
N TYR A 742 1.15 20.28 12.42
CA TYR A 742 0.44 19.01 12.44
C TYR A 742 1.41 17.80 12.32
N PRO A 743 2.35 17.77 11.37
CA PRO A 743 3.36 16.71 11.33
C PRO A 743 4.22 16.65 12.59
N GLY A 744 4.55 17.80 13.18
CA GLY A 744 5.32 17.87 14.43
C GLY A 744 4.57 17.29 15.60
N MET A 745 3.32 17.74 15.81
CA MET A 745 2.48 17.25 16.91
C MET A 745 2.16 15.77 16.79
N ASN A 746 2.01 15.22 15.58
CA ASN A 746 1.85 13.79 15.39
C ASN A 746 3.03 13.00 16.00
N LYS A 747 4.27 13.44 15.76
CA LYS A 747 5.48 12.82 16.35
C LYS A 747 5.51 12.95 17.88
N VAL A 748 5.07 14.09 18.41
CA VAL A 748 4.97 14.31 19.87
C VAL A 748 3.98 13.35 20.51
N LEU A 749 2.78 13.22 19.91
CA LEU A 749 1.74 12.31 20.40
C LEU A 749 2.16 10.85 20.34
N GLN A 750 2.87 10.45 19.29
CA GLN A 750 3.42 9.10 19.16
C GLN A 750 4.45 8.77 20.23
N ALA A 751 5.41 9.70 20.46
CA ALA A 751 6.44 9.55 21.48
C ALA A 751 5.85 9.48 22.90
N ALA A 752 4.95 10.38 23.22
CA ALA A 752 4.26 10.41 24.52
C ALA A 752 3.35 9.18 24.73
N GLY A 753 2.74 8.66 23.69
CA GLY A 753 1.86 7.48 23.71
C GLY A 753 2.58 6.16 24.00
N ARG A 754 3.90 6.15 24.25
CA ARG A 754 4.66 4.95 24.61
C ARG A 754 4.53 4.55 26.06
N VAL A 755 4.21 5.48 26.95
CA VAL A 755 4.22 5.27 28.41
C VAL A 755 2.96 4.54 28.89
N ILE A 756 1.79 4.85 28.34
CA ILE A 756 0.51 4.25 28.75
C ILE A 756 -0.08 3.45 27.60
N ARG A 757 -0.06 2.13 27.68
CA ARG A 757 -0.53 1.19 26.65
C ARG A 757 -1.57 0.21 27.14
N THR A 758 -1.52 -0.12 28.44
CA THR A 758 -2.47 -0.99 29.12
C THR A 758 -3.20 -0.25 30.23
N THR A 759 -4.26 -0.82 30.75
CA THR A 759 -5.00 -0.27 31.89
C THR A 759 -4.20 -0.33 33.21
N GLU A 760 -3.11 -1.09 33.23
CA GLU A 760 -2.26 -1.26 34.41
C GLU A 760 -1.03 -0.34 34.40
N ASP A 761 -0.68 0.21 33.21
CA ASP A 761 0.50 1.08 33.09
C ASP A 761 0.35 2.36 33.88
N THR A 762 1.46 2.76 34.48
CA THR A 762 1.59 4.02 35.23
C THR A 762 2.88 4.72 34.82
N GLY A 763 2.86 6.06 34.68
CA GLY A 763 4.08 6.73 34.29
C GLY A 763 3.99 8.24 34.14
N VAL A 764 5.18 8.82 33.87
CA VAL A 764 5.39 10.26 33.76
C VAL A 764 5.63 10.62 32.30
N ILE A 765 4.93 11.64 31.80
CA ILE A 765 5.13 12.23 30.47
C ILE A 765 5.51 13.69 30.66
N LEU A 766 6.70 14.07 30.17
CA LEU A 766 7.23 15.40 30.31
C LEU A 766 7.40 16.04 28.92
N LEU A 767 6.67 17.11 28.65
CA LEU A 767 6.74 17.89 27.41
C LEU A 767 7.65 19.10 27.61
N LEU A 768 8.79 19.14 26.93
CA LEU A 768 9.85 20.16 27.14
C LEU A 768 9.91 21.12 25.95
N ASP A 769 8.99 22.06 25.90
CA ASP A 769 9.04 23.24 25.03
C ASP A 769 7.99 24.29 25.42
N GLU A 770 8.36 25.56 25.42
CA GLU A 770 7.45 26.67 25.74
C GLU A 770 6.23 26.76 24.82
N ARG A 771 6.33 26.26 23.57
CA ARG A 771 5.24 26.26 22.58
C ARG A 771 4.03 25.45 23.01
N PHE A 772 4.21 24.40 23.81
CA PHE A 772 3.10 23.60 24.33
C PHE A 772 2.15 24.38 25.25
N ARG A 773 2.53 25.56 25.70
CA ARG A 773 1.66 26.47 26.47
C ARG A 773 0.71 27.24 25.56
N ASN A 774 1.04 27.39 24.28
CA ASN A 774 0.22 28.16 23.34
C ASN A 774 -1.06 27.42 23.00
N ARG A 775 -2.16 28.17 22.89
CA ARG A 775 -3.48 27.63 22.56
C ARG A 775 -3.48 26.75 21.30
N GLU A 776 -2.80 27.19 20.26
CA GLU A 776 -2.71 26.51 18.96
C GLU A 776 -2.08 25.10 19.03
N TYR A 777 -1.19 24.85 19.99
CA TYR A 777 -0.62 23.53 20.26
C TYR A 777 -1.51 22.71 21.20
N ARG A 778 -2.15 23.37 22.19
CA ARG A 778 -3.04 22.70 23.13
C ARG A 778 -4.34 22.20 22.49
N GLU A 779 -4.85 22.88 21.48
CA GLU A 779 -5.99 22.41 20.69
C GLU A 779 -5.70 21.12 19.91
N LEU A 780 -4.42 20.74 19.75
CA LEU A 780 -3.98 19.49 19.13
C LEU A 780 -3.74 18.37 20.15
N PHE A 781 -3.93 18.63 21.44
CA PHE A 781 -3.82 17.62 22.48
C PHE A 781 -5.04 16.68 22.43
N PRO A 782 -4.85 15.39 22.66
CA PRO A 782 -5.97 14.47 22.90
C PRO A 782 -6.80 14.96 24.08
N ARG A 783 -8.10 14.69 24.07
CA ARG A 783 -9.01 15.10 25.17
C ARG A 783 -8.57 14.61 26.55
N GLU A 784 -7.99 13.43 26.59
CA GLU A 784 -7.44 12.87 27.82
C GLU A 784 -6.24 13.65 28.39
N TRP A 785 -5.68 14.62 27.67
CA TRP A 785 -4.58 15.48 28.13
C TRP A 785 -5.04 16.80 28.77
N GLU A 786 -6.33 16.96 29.06
CA GLU A 786 -6.88 18.17 29.69
C GLU A 786 -6.29 18.41 31.09
N ASP A 787 -5.85 17.38 31.81
CA ASP A 787 -5.21 17.40 33.12
C ASP A 787 -3.73 17.83 33.11
N CYS A 788 -3.18 18.21 31.93
CA CYS A 788 -1.79 18.58 31.75
C CYS A 788 -1.37 19.77 32.64
N ARG A 789 -0.31 19.59 33.44
CA ARG A 789 0.19 20.59 34.38
C ARG A 789 1.35 21.38 33.77
N ILE A 790 1.33 22.71 33.94
CA ILE A 790 2.48 23.56 33.58
C ILE A 790 3.35 23.68 34.82
N VAL A 791 4.63 23.28 34.70
CA VAL A 791 5.59 23.23 35.80
C VAL A 791 6.86 24.03 35.51
N GLN A 792 7.41 24.61 36.55
CA GLN A 792 8.78 25.08 36.54
C GLN A 792 9.72 23.98 37.04
N ARG A 793 11.00 24.04 36.73
CA ARG A 793 11.97 23.06 37.21
C ARG A 793 11.89 22.85 38.74
N SER A 794 11.77 23.95 39.49
CA SER A 794 11.72 23.93 40.97
C SER A 794 10.50 23.23 41.53
N SER A 795 9.38 23.17 40.80
CA SER A 795 8.13 22.51 41.26
C SER A 795 7.95 21.11 40.68
N LEU A 796 8.75 20.70 39.69
CA LEU A 796 8.63 19.40 39.05
C LEU A 796 8.84 18.22 40.02
N PRO A 797 9.88 18.20 40.92
CA PRO A 797 10.08 17.10 41.83
C PRO A 797 8.87 16.84 42.73
N GLU A 798 8.26 17.89 43.28
CA GLU A 798 7.08 17.79 44.13
C GLU A 798 5.88 17.18 43.36
N VAL A 799 5.67 17.61 42.13
CA VAL A 799 4.57 17.11 41.27
C VAL A 799 4.76 15.62 40.96
N ILE A 800 5.97 15.18 40.61
CA ILE A 800 6.26 13.77 40.28
C ILE A 800 6.24 12.92 41.55
N HIS A 801 6.79 13.40 42.69
CA HIS A 801 6.80 12.69 43.95
C HIS A 801 5.37 12.43 44.46
N SER A 802 4.53 13.44 44.48
CA SER A 802 3.12 13.31 44.83
C SER A 802 2.35 12.35 43.93
N PHE A 803 2.73 12.26 42.65
CA PHE A 803 2.15 11.29 41.74
C PHE A 803 2.54 9.86 42.14
N TRP A 804 3.83 9.59 42.33
CA TRP A 804 4.32 8.25 42.70
C TRP A 804 3.82 7.78 44.10
N GLU A 805 3.78 8.67 45.08
CA GLU A 805 3.20 8.34 46.40
C GLU A 805 1.75 7.88 46.28
N ARG A 806 0.94 8.55 45.48
CA ARG A 806 -0.44 8.16 45.23
C ARG A 806 -0.52 6.79 44.55
N VAL A 807 0.30 6.51 43.52
CA VAL A 807 0.35 5.24 42.83
C VAL A 807 0.72 4.10 43.80
N ASP A 808 1.73 4.32 44.65
CA ASP A 808 2.18 3.33 45.62
C ASP A 808 1.14 3.07 46.71
N CYS A 809 0.41 4.09 47.19
CA CYS A 809 -0.71 3.94 48.13
C CYS A 809 -1.86 3.11 47.55
N GLU A 810 -2.21 3.35 46.27
CA GLU A 810 -3.28 2.59 45.58
C GLU A 810 -2.88 1.12 45.36
N SER A 811 -1.63 0.88 44.99
CA SER A 811 -1.09 -0.46 44.78
C SER A 811 -1.04 -1.27 46.09
N GLY A 812 -0.59 -0.65 47.17
CA GLY A 812 -0.59 -1.26 48.51
C GLY A 812 -1.99 -1.61 49.01
N SER A 813 -3.01 -0.76 48.72
CA SER A 813 -4.38 -1.04 49.12
C SER A 813 -5.02 -2.21 48.36
N LYS A 814 -4.67 -2.39 47.07
CA LYS A 814 -5.11 -3.52 46.25
C LYS A 814 -4.46 -4.84 46.64
N ALA A 815 -3.17 -4.83 46.99
CA ALA A 815 -2.49 -6.03 47.51
C ALA A 815 -3.11 -6.50 48.84
N GLY A 816 -3.40 -5.59 49.76
CA GLY A 816 -4.09 -5.90 51.01
C GLY A 816 -5.51 -6.46 50.82
N GLN A 817 -6.28 -5.96 49.83
CA GLN A 817 -7.60 -6.49 49.48
C GLN A 817 -7.54 -7.87 48.82
N GLN A 818 -6.50 -8.15 47.98
CA GLN A 818 -6.30 -9.47 47.39
C GLN A 818 -5.85 -10.50 48.44
N GLU A 819 -4.96 -10.14 49.39
CA GLU A 819 -4.61 -10.99 50.52
C GLU A 819 -5.80 -11.26 51.42
N MET A 820 -6.66 -10.26 51.72
CA MET A 820 -7.90 -10.48 52.44
C MET A 820 -8.89 -11.40 51.71
N LYS A 821 -9.03 -11.26 50.40
CA LYS A 821 -9.86 -12.15 49.58
C LYS A 821 -9.32 -13.58 49.53
N SER A 822 -7.98 -13.73 49.40
CA SER A 822 -7.36 -15.07 49.47
C SER A 822 -7.47 -15.72 50.85
N ARG A 823 -7.35 -14.97 51.94
CA ARG A 823 -7.60 -15.44 53.30
C ARG A 823 -9.07 -15.82 53.52
N CYS A 824 -10.02 -14.99 53.10
CA CYS A 824 -11.46 -15.31 53.17
C CYS A 824 -11.88 -16.50 52.30
N SER A 825 -11.17 -16.80 51.20
CA SER A 825 -11.41 -17.98 50.37
C SER A 825 -10.78 -19.25 50.98
N ALA A 826 -9.64 -19.11 51.66
CA ALA A 826 -9.01 -20.23 52.38
C ALA A 826 -9.80 -20.66 53.64
N GLU A 827 -10.45 -19.72 54.32
CA GLU A 827 -11.31 -20.03 55.50
C GLU A 827 -12.68 -20.63 55.12
N ARG A 828 -13.07 -20.72 53.85
CA ARG A 828 -14.28 -21.40 53.38
C ARG A 828 -14.06 -22.86 52.96
N TYR A 829 -12.87 -23.39 53.11
CA TYR A 829 -12.50 -24.77 52.80
C TYR A 829 -11.86 -25.51 53.98
N VAL A 830 -12.11 -25.08 55.22
CA VAL A 830 -11.82 -25.87 56.42
C VAL A 830 -13.12 -26.29 57.06
#